data_2c772b6c7569ce3b8531f6dd1e868339
#
_entry.id   2c772b6c7569ce3b8531f6dd1e868339
#
_cell.length_a   1.000
_cell.length_b   1.000
_cell.length_c   1.000
_cell.angle_alpha   90.00
_cell.angle_beta   90.00
_cell.angle_gamma   90.00
#
_symmetry.space_group_name_H-M   'P 1'
#
loop_
_entity.id
_entity.type
_entity.pdbx_description
1 polymer ?
#
loop_
_entity_poly.entity_id
_entity_poly.type
_entity_poly.pdbx_seq_one_letter_code
_entity_poly.pdbx_strand_id
1 'polypeptide(L)'
;MEINRLDVYPHNFSEKIGYSEVRHLLEEYCASSLGREEMQALEASADKEDIVRALDETREMITIMAGESPLPSLALVDCRDVLRRIRPQGTFIEEEELLDLLRMLETLHSLQRFFLEEHTTGERATETFAYTYPRLASLLEDTPSFPKIESHLRSLLTEEGKLRDNASRDLLRIRQTIRETERSLSGMLQRILSTARREGWVEQDVQPALRDGRLVIPMSPMHKRKLRGIIHDESATGKTVYVEPVELVEANNHIRELESEERREVIRILTEVASRLRPNIPHLLTAYSLLAHYDFVRAKARWAADIGGICPRISDSPIVEWWGAKHPLLLRSLRAQGRNVVPLDIRLVAPEARILLISGPNAGGKSVCLKTVGLLQYLVQCGVPVPMADHSSVGIFDRLYIDIGDEQSIEDDLSTYSSHLRNMKHFVREGGARSLLLIDEFGGGTEPTIGGAIAQALLHRFNDAGAFGVITTHYQNLKTYAEEHAGLINGAMLYDRHEMRPLFRLSIGRPGSSFAIEIARKIGLPEEVISEVRETVGADYIDMDKYLQDVIRDKRYWESKRQSIRQEEKLLQEASSKYTEEMMRIAEERKRIIAEAKKEAQRLIQEAGGQIERTIREIREAEAAKDETRIIRQRLADYKEGLSAEEEAEALARAKKTQREVERLLARRQRHADRKAKGKEPLPKLHQPSEEAPSSATPLPTAPLTEGSVVRIEGQKALGTIISLSGREATVALGELKTTIPVKRLHAVSPAEAERHRKKISPTQAVRSSGIIDQIHQKRLTFRQEIDVRGFRANEAVDAVAYFIDEALQLGVSSVRILHGTGTGALRESIRTYLSGVRGVQHFRDEDVRFGGAGITVVEME
;
A
#
# COMPACT_ATOMS: atom_id res chain seq x y z
N MET A 1 6.74 -19.90 9.16
CA MET A 1 5.87 -19.26 10.17
C MET A 1 4.50 -19.14 9.54
N GLU A 2 3.49 -19.76 10.12
CA GLU A 2 2.10 -19.47 9.70
C GLU A 2 1.83 -18.02 10.06
N ILE A 3 1.60 -17.19 9.07
CA ILE A 3 1.20 -15.79 9.27
C ILE A 3 -0.16 -15.84 9.98
N ASN A 4 -0.23 -15.24 11.15
CA ASN A 4 -1.48 -15.14 11.92
C ASN A 4 -2.37 -14.10 11.22
N ARG A 5 -3.11 -14.56 10.18
CA ARG A 5 -3.94 -13.70 9.34
C ARG A 5 -5.17 -13.24 10.10
N LEU A 6 -5.59 -12.02 9.85
CA LEU A 6 -6.88 -11.51 10.29
C LEU A 6 -8.00 -12.32 9.64
N ASP A 7 -8.89 -12.89 10.46
CA ASP A 7 -10.09 -13.58 9.99
C ASP A 7 -11.18 -12.54 9.66
N VAL A 8 -11.62 -12.50 8.40
CA VAL A 8 -12.62 -11.54 7.92
C VAL A 8 -13.85 -12.24 7.37
N TYR A 9 -15.04 -11.71 7.66
CA TYR A 9 -16.30 -12.22 7.16
C TYR A 9 -17.27 -11.06 6.87
N PRO A 10 -18.07 -11.13 5.80
CA PRO A 10 -18.21 -12.17 4.76
C PRO A 10 -17.06 -12.15 3.74
N HIS A 11 -17.11 -13.04 2.75
CA HIS A 11 -16.05 -13.17 1.74
C HIS A 11 -15.80 -11.89 0.92
N ASN A 12 -16.84 -11.09 0.67
CA ASN A 12 -16.77 -9.79 0.00
C ASN A 12 -16.50 -8.61 0.96
N PHE A 13 -15.89 -8.90 2.13
CA PHE A 13 -15.55 -7.91 3.15
C PHE A 13 -14.80 -6.70 2.58
N SER A 14 -13.77 -6.94 1.76
CA SER A 14 -12.91 -5.90 1.19
C SER A 14 -13.69 -4.89 0.34
N GLU A 15 -14.66 -5.34 -0.43
CA GLU A 15 -15.53 -4.51 -1.25
C GLU A 15 -16.50 -3.69 -0.37
N LYS A 16 -17.11 -4.34 0.63
CA LYS A 16 -18.09 -3.70 1.51
C LYS A 16 -17.52 -2.53 2.31
N ILE A 17 -16.27 -2.60 2.74
CA ILE A 17 -15.58 -1.50 3.46
C ILE A 17 -14.88 -0.50 2.54
N GLY A 18 -14.79 -0.75 1.21
CA GLY A 18 -14.09 0.10 0.26
C GLY A 18 -12.57 -0.11 0.25
N TYR A 19 -12.07 -1.25 0.74
CA TYR A 19 -10.63 -1.54 0.72
C TYR A 19 -10.11 -1.80 -0.70
N SER A 20 -10.91 -2.41 -1.57
CA SER A 20 -10.54 -2.68 -2.96
C SER A 20 -10.17 -1.38 -3.71
N GLU A 21 -10.95 -0.31 -3.50
CA GLU A 21 -10.69 1.01 -4.07
C GLU A 21 -9.44 1.65 -3.46
N VAL A 22 -9.24 1.52 -2.13
CA VAL A 22 -8.04 2.04 -1.47
C VAL A 22 -6.79 1.30 -1.96
N ARG A 23 -6.85 -0.03 -2.12
CA ARG A 23 -5.75 -0.83 -2.64
C ARG A 23 -5.38 -0.40 -4.06
N HIS A 24 -6.36 -0.18 -4.92
CA HIS A 24 -6.11 0.31 -6.27
C HIS A 24 -5.41 1.69 -6.26
N LEU A 25 -5.85 2.60 -5.38
CA LEU A 25 -5.18 3.88 -5.21
C LEU A 25 -3.74 3.73 -4.68
N LEU A 26 -3.49 2.81 -3.76
CA LEU A 26 -2.15 2.51 -3.25
C LEU A 26 -1.24 1.96 -4.37
N GLU A 27 -1.76 1.12 -5.27
CA GLU A 27 -1.05 0.62 -6.45
C GLU A 27 -0.59 1.75 -7.39
N GLU A 28 -1.37 2.83 -7.52
CA GLU A 28 -1.01 4.00 -8.33
C GLU A 28 0.23 4.75 -7.78
N TYR A 29 0.50 4.67 -6.48
CA TYR A 29 1.68 5.27 -5.86
C TYR A 29 2.96 4.44 -6.04
N CYS A 30 2.85 3.15 -6.41
CA CYS A 30 4.00 2.31 -6.73
C CYS A 30 4.63 2.75 -8.05
N ALA A 31 5.95 2.85 -8.09
CA ALA A 31 6.68 3.20 -9.30
C ALA A 31 6.94 2.00 -10.22
N SER A 32 6.99 0.79 -9.67
CA SER A 32 7.34 -0.44 -10.37
C SER A 32 6.18 -1.44 -10.41
N SER A 33 6.23 -2.38 -11.35
CA SER A 33 5.35 -3.55 -11.37
C SER A 33 5.55 -4.43 -10.13
N LEU A 34 6.79 -4.54 -9.66
CA LEU A 34 7.17 -5.32 -8.48
C LEU A 34 6.52 -4.80 -7.20
N GLY A 35 6.56 -3.47 -6.98
CA GLY A 35 5.88 -2.85 -5.85
C GLY A 35 4.36 -3.01 -5.92
N ARG A 36 3.78 -3.01 -7.12
CA ARG A 36 2.34 -3.30 -7.31
C ARG A 36 1.99 -4.74 -6.98
N GLU A 37 2.82 -5.71 -7.38
CA GLU A 37 2.62 -7.12 -7.00
C GLU A 37 2.60 -7.31 -5.49
N GLU A 38 3.52 -6.66 -4.77
CA GLU A 38 3.56 -6.70 -3.30
C GLU A 38 2.34 -6.02 -2.68
N MET A 39 1.88 -4.90 -3.26
CA MET A 39 0.65 -4.22 -2.84
C MET A 39 -0.60 -5.09 -3.06
N GLN A 40 -0.67 -5.83 -4.16
CA GLN A 40 -1.78 -6.76 -4.44
C GLN A 40 -1.78 -7.96 -3.49
N ALA A 41 -0.60 -8.41 -3.07
CA ALA A 41 -0.43 -9.48 -2.11
C ALA A 41 -0.61 -9.04 -0.64
N LEU A 42 -0.87 -7.74 -0.40
CA LEU A 42 -1.01 -7.18 0.94
C LEU A 42 -2.26 -7.74 1.64
N GLU A 43 -2.04 -8.44 2.75
CA GLU A 43 -3.07 -8.99 3.61
C GLU A 43 -2.96 -8.43 5.03
N ALA A 44 -4.09 -8.39 5.74
CA ALA A 44 -4.11 -7.92 7.12
C ALA A 44 -3.57 -8.99 8.07
N SER A 45 -2.67 -8.61 8.94
CA SER A 45 -2.11 -9.45 10.00
C SER A 45 -2.86 -9.26 11.32
N ALA A 46 -2.93 -10.32 12.13
CA ALA A 46 -3.32 -10.27 13.54
C ALA A 46 -2.09 -10.29 14.48
N ASP A 47 -0.89 -10.32 13.95
CA ASP A 47 0.35 -10.27 14.72
C ASP A 47 0.80 -8.83 14.94
N LYS A 48 1.00 -8.48 16.22
CA LYS A 48 1.43 -7.12 16.58
C LYS A 48 2.82 -6.77 16.04
N GLU A 49 3.76 -7.71 16.09
CA GLU A 49 5.14 -7.45 15.69
C GLU A 49 5.23 -7.14 14.20
N ASP A 50 4.47 -7.87 13.38
CA ASP A 50 4.39 -7.63 11.94
C ASP A 50 3.75 -6.27 11.63
N ILE A 51 2.63 -5.93 12.30
CA ILE A 51 1.94 -4.66 12.11
C ILE A 51 2.84 -3.49 12.51
N VAL A 52 3.47 -3.57 13.68
CA VAL A 52 4.36 -2.51 14.20
C VAL A 52 5.56 -2.34 13.28
N ARG A 53 6.18 -3.44 12.84
CA ARG A 53 7.29 -3.42 11.89
C ARG A 53 6.92 -2.69 10.60
N ALA A 54 5.79 -3.06 9.97
CA ALA A 54 5.34 -2.45 8.73
C ALA A 54 4.97 -0.96 8.87
N LEU A 55 4.42 -0.57 10.01
CA LEU A 55 4.14 0.83 10.33
C LEU A 55 5.42 1.62 10.64
N ASP A 56 6.40 1.02 11.33
CA ASP A 56 7.68 1.67 11.65
C ASP A 56 8.50 1.91 10.37
N GLU A 57 8.59 0.92 9.46
CA GLU A 57 9.21 1.09 8.14
C GLU A 57 8.57 2.24 7.36
N THR A 58 7.25 2.31 7.38
CA THR A 58 6.52 3.39 6.70
C THR A 58 6.72 4.74 7.39
N ARG A 59 6.82 4.78 8.73
CA ARG A 59 7.10 5.99 9.51
C ARG A 59 8.49 6.55 9.20
N GLU A 60 9.50 5.68 9.13
CA GLU A 60 10.85 6.07 8.71
C GLU A 60 10.84 6.65 7.29
N MET A 61 10.14 6.00 6.36
CA MET A 61 10.01 6.48 4.98
C MET A 61 9.29 7.84 4.89
N ILE A 62 8.23 8.07 5.68
CA ILE A 62 7.56 9.38 5.78
C ILE A 62 8.55 10.44 6.28
N THR A 63 9.37 10.11 7.26
CA THR A 63 10.38 11.02 7.82
C THR A 63 11.43 11.38 6.77
N ILE A 64 11.91 10.41 5.99
CA ILE A 64 12.85 10.63 4.87
C ILE A 64 12.23 11.55 3.83
N MET A 65 10.98 11.29 3.43
CA MET A 65 10.29 12.10 2.41
C MET A 65 9.99 13.53 2.85
N ALA A 66 9.88 13.79 4.15
CA ALA A 66 9.71 15.12 4.72
C ALA A 66 11.05 15.82 5.01
N GLY A 67 12.17 15.11 4.98
CA GLY A 67 13.53 15.61 5.26
C GLY A 67 14.18 16.33 4.08
N GLU A 68 15.35 16.89 4.33
CA GLU A 68 16.14 17.61 3.31
C GLU A 68 16.93 16.67 2.38
N SER A 69 17.23 15.45 2.82
CA SER A 69 17.98 14.46 2.05
C SER A 69 17.01 13.59 1.23
N PRO A 70 16.95 13.77 -0.09
CA PRO A 70 16.01 13.02 -0.92
C PRO A 70 16.41 11.54 -0.99
N LEU A 71 15.43 10.65 -0.91
CA LEU A 71 15.62 9.22 -1.17
C LEU A 71 16.18 9.01 -2.59
N PRO A 72 17.16 8.12 -2.80
CA PRO A 72 17.62 7.75 -4.12
C PRO A 72 16.47 7.32 -5.04
N SER A 73 16.61 7.59 -6.35
CA SER A 73 15.58 7.21 -7.33
C SER A 73 15.41 5.69 -7.38
N LEU A 74 14.18 5.22 -7.27
CA LEU A 74 13.83 3.81 -7.44
C LEU A 74 13.39 3.55 -8.89
N ALA A 75 14.35 3.48 -9.80
CA ALA A 75 14.12 3.11 -11.19
C ALA A 75 14.20 1.59 -11.33
N LEU A 76 13.06 0.89 -11.24
CA LEU A 76 13.01 -0.57 -11.26
C LEU A 76 12.30 -1.07 -12.52
N VAL A 77 13.02 -1.85 -13.33
CA VAL A 77 12.47 -2.68 -14.38
C VAL A 77 12.56 -4.14 -13.92
N ASP A 78 11.53 -4.91 -14.13
CA ASP A 78 11.50 -6.32 -13.70
C ASP A 78 12.32 -7.22 -14.64
N CYS A 79 13.48 -7.65 -14.18
CA CYS A 79 14.32 -8.61 -14.89
C CYS A 79 14.34 -10.00 -14.25
N ARG A 80 13.39 -10.34 -13.37
CA ARG A 80 13.35 -11.66 -12.71
C ARG A 80 13.23 -12.80 -13.72
N ASP A 81 12.44 -12.65 -14.77
CA ASP A 81 12.28 -13.65 -15.81
C ASP A 81 13.54 -13.78 -16.68
N VAL A 82 14.21 -12.67 -16.94
CA VAL A 82 15.52 -12.66 -17.60
C VAL A 82 16.53 -13.45 -16.78
N LEU A 83 16.64 -13.19 -15.47
CA LEU A 83 17.53 -13.93 -14.57
C LEU A 83 17.19 -15.42 -14.50
N ARG A 84 15.91 -15.78 -14.55
CA ARG A 84 15.47 -17.18 -14.61
C ARG A 84 15.85 -17.82 -15.95
N ARG A 85 15.70 -17.12 -17.07
CA ARG A 85 16.02 -17.56 -18.43
C ARG A 85 17.50 -17.83 -18.61
N ILE A 86 18.39 -17.06 -17.99
CA ILE A 86 19.84 -17.22 -18.12
C ILE A 86 20.45 -18.26 -17.16
N ARG A 87 19.67 -18.98 -16.34
CA ARG A 87 20.16 -20.06 -15.47
C ARG A 87 20.86 -21.19 -16.23
N PRO A 88 20.32 -21.71 -17.35
CA PRO A 88 20.99 -22.76 -18.11
C PRO A 88 22.29 -22.26 -18.73
N GLN A 89 23.27 -23.14 -18.87
CA GLN A 89 24.54 -22.83 -19.56
C GLN A 89 24.27 -22.59 -21.05
N GLY A 90 25.03 -21.67 -21.63
CA GLY A 90 24.91 -21.34 -23.06
C GLY A 90 23.83 -20.33 -23.43
N THR A 91 23.00 -19.93 -22.50
CA THR A 91 22.05 -18.82 -22.68
C THR A 91 22.75 -17.47 -22.54
N PHE A 92 22.21 -16.46 -23.19
CA PHE A 92 22.71 -15.08 -23.11
C PHE A 92 21.60 -14.12 -22.63
N ILE A 93 22.02 -12.92 -22.22
CA ILE A 93 21.17 -11.80 -21.84
C ILE A 93 21.25 -10.74 -22.93
N GLU A 94 20.17 -10.04 -23.23
CA GLU A 94 20.15 -8.99 -24.26
C GLU A 94 20.73 -7.66 -23.73
N GLU A 95 21.17 -6.79 -24.64
CA GLU A 95 21.80 -5.51 -24.29
C GLU A 95 20.89 -4.62 -23.43
N GLU A 96 19.60 -4.52 -23.81
CA GLU A 96 18.61 -3.72 -23.08
C GLU A 96 18.35 -4.27 -21.68
N GLU A 97 18.25 -5.58 -21.55
CA GLU A 97 18.08 -6.28 -20.28
C GLU A 97 19.30 -6.11 -19.35
N LEU A 98 20.50 -6.02 -19.93
CA LEU A 98 21.72 -5.71 -19.18
C LEU A 98 21.71 -4.29 -18.62
N LEU A 99 21.21 -3.33 -19.37
CA LEU A 99 21.07 -1.94 -18.91
C LEU A 99 20.10 -1.87 -17.73
N ASP A 100 18.97 -2.56 -17.83
CA ASP A 100 17.97 -2.59 -16.77
C ASP A 100 18.52 -3.28 -15.50
N LEU A 101 19.30 -4.35 -15.67
CA LEU A 101 20.00 -4.99 -14.55
C LEU A 101 21.06 -4.06 -13.93
N LEU A 102 21.80 -3.31 -14.74
CA LEU A 102 22.76 -2.32 -14.26
C LEU A 102 22.08 -1.23 -13.44
N ARG A 103 20.98 -0.68 -13.94
CA ARG A 103 20.16 0.32 -13.22
C ARG A 103 19.66 -0.20 -11.86
N MET A 104 19.25 -1.47 -11.82
CA MET A 104 18.85 -2.12 -10.57
C MET A 104 20.01 -2.18 -9.58
N LEU A 105 21.21 -2.59 -10.04
CA LEU A 105 22.40 -2.65 -9.21
C LEU A 105 22.82 -1.27 -8.69
N GLU A 106 22.78 -0.25 -9.53
CA GLU A 106 23.04 1.14 -9.15
C GLU A 106 22.04 1.66 -8.13
N THR A 107 20.75 1.31 -8.28
CA THR A 107 19.69 1.63 -7.32
C THR A 107 19.96 0.96 -5.97
N LEU A 108 20.29 -0.34 -5.97
CA LEU A 108 20.63 -1.07 -4.75
C LEU A 108 21.84 -0.46 -4.04
N HIS A 109 22.91 -0.18 -4.80
CA HIS A 109 24.12 0.45 -4.29
C HIS A 109 23.82 1.84 -3.67
N SER A 110 23.02 2.63 -4.34
CA SER A 110 22.62 3.96 -3.86
C SER A 110 21.82 3.89 -2.56
N LEU A 111 20.92 2.90 -2.43
CA LEU A 111 20.18 2.66 -1.19
C LEU A 111 21.08 2.18 -0.07
N GLN A 112 22.00 1.23 -0.35
CA GLN A 112 22.98 0.78 0.65
C GLN A 112 23.82 1.93 1.16
N ARG A 113 24.33 2.78 0.26
CA ARG A 113 25.09 3.96 0.65
C ARG A 113 24.23 4.94 1.49
N PHE A 114 23.02 5.22 1.06
CA PHE A 114 22.11 6.13 1.78
C PHE A 114 21.81 5.64 3.20
N PHE A 115 21.40 4.39 3.37
CA PHE A 115 20.96 3.87 4.68
C PHE A 115 22.11 3.42 5.58
N LEU A 116 23.16 2.83 5.01
CA LEU A 116 24.23 2.18 5.80
C LEU A 116 25.47 3.06 6.00
N GLU A 117 25.67 4.10 5.17
CA GLU A 117 26.84 4.97 5.22
C GLU A 117 26.49 6.42 5.56
N GLU A 118 25.61 7.06 4.78
CA GLU A 118 25.29 8.49 4.91
C GLU A 118 24.41 8.81 6.11
N HIS A 119 23.49 7.92 6.48
CA HIS A 119 22.54 8.10 7.58
C HIS A 119 22.87 7.18 8.77
N THR A 120 24.12 7.30 9.22
CA THR A 120 24.66 6.53 10.35
C THR A 120 25.31 7.48 11.36
N THR A 121 25.09 7.25 12.65
CA THR A 121 25.72 7.99 13.74
C THR A 121 26.75 7.13 14.44
N GLY A 122 27.97 7.66 14.66
CA GLY A 122 29.08 6.95 15.29
C GLY A 122 29.85 6.04 14.32
N GLU A 123 30.93 5.42 14.82
CA GLU A 123 31.72 4.45 14.06
C GLU A 123 31.22 3.02 14.34
N ARG A 124 31.22 2.14 13.32
CA ARG A 124 30.77 0.74 13.44
C ARG A 124 31.53 -0.08 14.51
N ALA A 125 32.71 0.38 14.91
CA ALA A 125 33.52 -0.26 15.96
C ALA A 125 33.24 0.27 17.38
N THR A 126 32.33 1.24 17.54
CA THR A 126 32.02 1.86 18.83
C THR A 126 30.64 1.48 19.34
N GLU A 127 30.45 1.50 20.67
CA GLU A 127 29.14 1.23 21.32
C GLU A 127 28.06 2.29 20.97
N THR A 128 28.46 3.40 20.34
CA THR A 128 27.56 4.51 19.94
C THR A 128 27.09 4.44 18.47
N PHE A 129 27.40 3.35 17.76
CA PHE A 129 26.93 3.14 16.40
C PHE A 129 25.41 2.93 16.35
N ALA A 130 24.71 3.72 15.52
CA ALA A 130 23.29 3.55 15.26
C ALA A 130 22.91 4.07 13.87
N TYR A 131 21.99 3.39 13.21
CA TYR A 131 21.36 3.88 11.99
C TYR A 131 20.32 4.96 12.33
N THR A 132 20.24 6.00 11.50
CA THR A 132 19.18 7.02 11.60
C THR A 132 17.80 6.43 11.31
N TYR A 133 17.75 5.44 10.39
CA TYR A 133 16.55 4.72 9.97
C TYR A 133 16.74 3.21 10.18
N PRO A 134 16.66 2.72 11.43
CA PRO A 134 17.10 1.37 11.77
C PRO A 134 16.26 0.27 11.11
N ARG A 135 14.96 0.47 10.91
CA ARG A 135 14.09 -0.53 10.27
C ARG A 135 14.41 -0.72 8.80
N LEU A 136 14.49 0.38 8.06
CA LEU A 136 14.85 0.35 6.64
C LEU A 136 16.30 -0.08 6.42
N ALA A 137 17.23 0.38 7.26
CA ALA A 137 18.63 -0.03 7.19
C ALA A 137 18.81 -1.55 7.41
N SER A 138 18.09 -2.14 8.38
CA SER A 138 18.19 -3.58 8.68
C SER A 138 17.80 -4.48 7.51
N LEU A 139 16.94 -4.02 6.61
CA LEU A 139 16.58 -4.76 5.40
C LEU A 139 17.77 -4.92 4.43
N LEU A 140 18.74 -4.00 4.49
CA LEU A 140 19.92 -3.98 3.59
C LEU A 140 21.16 -4.63 4.18
N GLU A 141 21.23 -4.84 5.51
CA GLU A 141 22.43 -5.35 6.19
C GLU A 141 22.89 -6.71 5.65
N ASP A 142 21.94 -7.63 5.44
CA ASP A 142 22.21 -8.98 4.94
C ASP A 142 22.23 -9.08 3.40
N THR A 143 22.00 -7.95 2.71
CA THR A 143 21.94 -7.95 1.25
C THR A 143 23.33 -7.74 0.66
N PRO A 144 23.85 -8.69 -0.13
CA PRO A 144 25.19 -8.55 -0.73
C PRO A 144 25.22 -7.39 -1.74
N SER A 145 26.30 -6.65 -1.72
CA SER A 145 26.61 -5.66 -2.76
C SER A 145 27.31 -6.34 -3.95
N PHE A 146 27.15 -5.77 -5.15
CA PHE A 146 27.68 -6.36 -6.39
C PHE A 146 28.65 -5.42 -7.14
N PRO A 147 29.62 -4.77 -6.49
CA PRO A 147 30.46 -3.72 -7.11
C PRO A 147 31.26 -4.25 -8.30
N LYS A 148 31.69 -5.52 -8.29
CA LYS A 148 32.41 -6.14 -9.40
C LYS A 148 31.52 -6.36 -10.63
N ILE A 149 30.26 -6.74 -10.43
CA ILE A 149 29.30 -6.92 -11.51
C ILE A 149 28.93 -5.55 -12.07
N GLU A 150 28.57 -4.60 -11.21
CA GLU A 150 28.22 -3.23 -11.59
C GLU A 150 29.33 -2.56 -12.41
N SER A 151 30.58 -2.56 -11.91
CA SER A 151 31.71 -1.97 -12.63
C SER A 151 31.99 -2.66 -13.96
N HIS A 152 31.84 -4.00 -14.02
CA HIS A 152 31.99 -4.73 -15.26
C HIS A 152 30.90 -4.37 -16.29
N LEU A 153 29.63 -4.36 -15.90
CA LEU A 153 28.53 -3.96 -16.79
C LEU A 153 28.70 -2.52 -17.29
N ARG A 154 29.04 -1.59 -16.38
CA ARG A 154 29.31 -0.19 -16.70
C ARG A 154 30.49 -0.04 -17.69
N SER A 155 31.50 -0.90 -17.63
CA SER A 155 32.60 -0.90 -18.60
C SER A 155 32.21 -1.41 -19.98
N LEU A 156 31.18 -2.28 -20.05
CA LEU A 156 30.71 -2.88 -21.30
C LEU A 156 29.65 -2.05 -22.02
N LEU A 157 28.80 -1.34 -21.28
CA LEU A 157 27.63 -0.65 -21.83
C LEU A 157 27.88 0.86 -22.03
N THR A 158 27.25 1.42 -23.07
CA THR A 158 27.07 2.86 -23.25
C THR A 158 25.91 3.37 -22.39
N GLU A 159 25.72 4.67 -22.28
CA GLU A 159 24.55 5.27 -21.60
C GLU A 159 23.21 4.88 -22.26
N GLU A 160 23.24 4.59 -23.55
CA GLU A 160 22.09 4.13 -24.34
C GLU A 160 21.82 2.63 -24.22
N GLY A 161 22.66 1.89 -23.48
CA GLY A 161 22.51 0.44 -23.26
C GLY A 161 23.10 -0.45 -24.33
N LYS A 162 23.86 0.09 -25.30
CA LYS A 162 24.55 -0.71 -26.31
C LYS A 162 25.95 -1.11 -25.84
N LEU A 163 26.43 -2.26 -26.33
CA LEU A 163 27.81 -2.66 -26.06
C LEU A 163 28.79 -1.65 -26.67
N ARG A 164 29.75 -1.23 -25.85
CA ARG A 164 30.84 -0.33 -26.29
C ARG A 164 31.69 -1.05 -27.33
N ASP A 165 32.27 -0.26 -28.24
CA ASP A 165 33.18 -0.82 -29.25
C ASP A 165 34.35 -1.58 -28.63
N ASN A 166 34.86 -1.13 -27.49
CA ASN A 166 35.96 -1.73 -26.78
C ASN A 166 35.54 -2.84 -25.78
N ALA A 167 34.29 -3.31 -25.83
CA ALA A 167 33.82 -4.45 -24.99
C ALA A 167 34.62 -5.70 -25.21
N SER A 168 35.12 -5.92 -26.44
CA SER A 168 36.17 -6.88 -26.71
C SER A 168 37.12 -6.37 -27.81
N ARG A 169 38.33 -7.00 -27.90
CA ARG A 169 39.29 -6.64 -28.96
C ARG A 169 38.73 -6.97 -30.36
N ASP A 170 38.02 -8.09 -30.46
CA ASP A 170 37.44 -8.55 -31.71
C ASP A 170 36.27 -7.67 -32.15
N LEU A 171 35.41 -7.27 -31.25
CA LEU A 171 34.30 -6.36 -31.56
C LEU A 171 34.81 -4.99 -32.04
N LEU A 172 35.86 -4.46 -31.39
CA LEU A 172 36.49 -3.23 -31.81
C LEU A 172 37.04 -3.33 -33.24
N ARG A 173 37.76 -4.40 -33.53
CA ARG A 173 38.33 -4.68 -34.87
C ARG A 173 37.22 -4.79 -35.93
N ILE A 174 36.18 -5.58 -35.66
CA ILE A 174 35.07 -5.80 -36.58
C ILE A 174 34.37 -4.47 -36.90
N ARG A 175 33.99 -3.70 -35.85
CA ARG A 175 33.31 -2.40 -36.04
C ARG A 175 34.17 -1.36 -36.73
N GLN A 176 35.49 -1.37 -36.50
CA GLN A 176 36.42 -0.54 -37.25
C GLN A 176 36.45 -0.92 -38.73
N THR A 177 36.57 -2.23 -39.04
CA THR A 177 36.58 -2.72 -40.39
C THR A 177 35.24 -2.43 -41.12
N ILE A 178 34.10 -2.57 -40.46
CA ILE A 178 32.79 -2.16 -41.03
C ILE A 178 32.85 -0.69 -41.45
N ARG A 179 33.21 0.22 -40.54
CA ARG A 179 33.30 1.66 -40.82
C ARG A 179 34.27 2.03 -41.91
N GLU A 180 35.41 1.34 -41.99
CA GLU A 180 36.41 1.51 -43.07
C GLU A 180 35.83 1.06 -44.38
N THR A 181 35.17 -0.11 -44.42
CA THR A 181 34.52 -0.63 -45.65
C THR A 181 33.36 0.27 -46.11
N GLU A 182 32.53 0.76 -45.20
CA GLU A 182 31.46 1.72 -45.53
C GLU A 182 31.99 3.03 -46.12
N ARG A 183 33.08 3.56 -45.52
CA ARG A 183 33.74 4.78 -46.08
C ARG A 183 34.32 4.52 -47.45
N SER A 184 34.96 3.35 -47.66
CA SER A 184 35.48 2.91 -48.94
C SER A 184 34.36 2.77 -49.96
N LEU A 185 33.25 2.15 -49.59
CA LEU A 185 32.05 1.96 -50.42
C LEU A 185 31.47 3.32 -50.88
N SER A 186 31.36 4.29 -49.99
CA SER A 186 30.91 5.65 -50.34
C SER A 186 31.85 6.30 -51.34
N GLY A 187 33.17 6.13 -51.22
CA GLY A 187 34.17 6.62 -52.15
C GLY A 187 34.14 5.92 -53.50
N MET A 188 33.90 4.58 -53.52
CA MET A 188 33.72 3.81 -54.76
C MET A 188 32.48 4.26 -55.53
N LEU A 189 31.35 4.39 -54.80
CA LEU A 189 30.09 4.83 -55.40
C LEU A 189 30.22 6.19 -56.09
N GLN A 190 30.87 7.16 -55.40
CA GLN A 190 31.12 8.48 -55.98
C GLN A 190 31.99 8.43 -57.22
N ARG A 191 33.04 7.60 -57.27
CA ARG A 191 33.88 7.39 -58.43
C ARG A 191 33.10 6.74 -59.57
N ILE A 192 32.33 5.70 -59.33
CA ILE A 192 31.49 5.02 -60.30
C ILE A 192 30.46 5.98 -60.90
N LEU A 193 29.79 6.73 -60.03
CA LEU A 193 28.77 7.71 -60.42
C LEU A 193 29.38 8.87 -61.26
N SER A 194 30.53 9.39 -60.88
CA SER A 194 31.25 10.41 -61.65
C SER A 194 31.68 9.91 -63.04
N THR A 195 32.14 8.66 -63.14
CA THR A 195 32.47 8.02 -64.38
C THR A 195 31.24 7.81 -65.24
N ALA A 196 30.14 7.28 -64.65
CA ALA A 196 28.87 7.04 -65.34
C ALA A 196 28.23 8.32 -65.85
N ARG A 197 28.34 9.45 -65.12
CA ARG A 197 27.93 10.78 -65.56
C ARG A 197 28.79 11.32 -66.72
N ARG A 198 30.13 11.21 -66.63
CA ARG A 198 31.05 11.65 -67.65
C ARG A 198 30.86 10.88 -68.95
N GLU A 199 30.63 9.59 -68.91
CA GLU A 199 30.38 8.71 -70.07
C GLU A 199 28.93 8.81 -70.53
N GLY A 200 28.06 9.60 -69.94
CA GLY A 200 26.67 9.80 -70.32
C GLY A 200 25.75 8.60 -70.09
N TRP A 201 26.11 7.66 -69.21
CA TRP A 201 25.27 6.49 -68.87
C TRP A 201 24.16 6.84 -67.89
N VAL A 202 24.39 7.92 -67.12
CA VAL A 202 23.47 8.42 -66.10
C VAL A 202 23.39 9.93 -66.21
N GLU A 203 22.23 10.53 -66.00
CA GLU A 203 22.03 11.98 -66.05
C GLU A 203 22.80 12.69 -64.91
N GLN A 204 23.12 14.00 -65.13
CA GLN A 204 24.00 14.76 -64.19
C GLN A 204 23.42 14.92 -62.76
N ASP A 205 22.12 14.93 -62.68
CA ASP A 205 21.36 15.15 -61.44
C ASP A 205 20.97 13.85 -60.70
N VAL A 206 21.20 12.68 -61.27
CA VAL A 206 20.86 11.40 -60.70
C VAL A 206 21.64 11.17 -59.38
N GLN A 207 20.91 10.88 -58.32
CA GLN A 207 21.43 10.49 -57.00
C GLN A 207 21.35 8.98 -56.86
N PRO A 208 22.28 8.37 -56.09
CA PRO A 208 22.14 6.97 -55.68
C PRO A 208 20.84 6.76 -54.94
N ALA A 209 20.21 5.65 -55.11
CA ALA A 209 19.00 5.26 -54.40
C ALA A 209 19.29 4.05 -53.48
N LEU A 210 18.54 3.88 -52.42
CA LEU A 210 18.54 2.71 -51.59
C LEU A 210 17.39 1.79 -51.98
N ARG A 211 17.69 0.54 -52.37
CA ARG A 211 16.70 -0.51 -52.63
C ARG A 211 17.07 -1.75 -51.89
N ASP A 212 16.15 -2.30 -51.10
CA ASP A 212 16.36 -3.48 -50.24
C ASP A 212 17.67 -3.43 -49.44
N GLY A 213 17.98 -2.24 -48.90
CA GLY A 213 19.17 -2.00 -48.09
C GLY A 213 20.47 -1.92 -48.90
N ARG A 214 20.42 -1.87 -50.24
CA ARG A 214 21.56 -1.75 -51.12
C ARG A 214 21.62 -0.42 -51.83
N LEU A 215 22.80 0.12 -52.00
CA LEU A 215 23.05 1.31 -52.78
C LEU A 215 23.03 0.98 -54.25
N VAL A 216 22.10 1.50 -55.00
CA VAL A 216 21.91 1.28 -56.43
C VAL A 216 21.96 2.61 -57.21
N ILE A 217 22.40 2.53 -58.45
CA ILE A 217 22.44 3.68 -59.36
C ILE A 217 21.23 3.56 -60.31
N PRO A 218 20.28 4.52 -60.24
CA PRO A 218 19.18 4.56 -61.21
C PRO A 218 19.71 4.99 -62.57
N MET A 219 19.42 4.22 -63.57
CA MET A 219 19.88 4.49 -64.93
C MET A 219 18.86 4.09 -66.02
N SER A 220 19.03 4.61 -67.23
CA SER A 220 18.18 4.22 -68.34
C SER A 220 18.41 2.75 -68.74
N PRO A 221 17.35 1.98 -69.11
CA PRO A 221 17.49 0.59 -69.57
C PRO A 221 18.41 0.43 -70.73
N MET A 222 18.54 1.47 -71.59
CA MET A 222 19.47 1.47 -72.75
C MET A 222 20.95 1.34 -72.31
N HIS A 223 21.29 1.81 -71.14
CA HIS A 223 22.67 1.82 -70.66
C HIS A 223 22.97 0.70 -69.62
N LYS A 224 21.99 -0.18 -69.31
CA LYS A 224 22.11 -1.21 -68.27
C LYS A 224 23.28 -2.19 -68.46
N ARG A 225 23.75 -2.40 -69.69
CA ARG A 225 24.91 -3.25 -70.00
C ARG A 225 26.24 -2.52 -69.93
N LYS A 226 26.25 -1.19 -69.81
CA LYS A 226 27.47 -0.35 -69.72
C LYS A 226 28.09 -0.39 -68.36
N LEU A 227 27.25 -0.37 -67.34
CA LEU A 227 27.66 -0.55 -65.95
C LEU A 227 27.56 -2.06 -65.59
N ARG A 228 28.69 -2.68 -65.33
CA ARG A 228 28.71 -4.07 -64.82
C ARG A 228 28.10 -4.09 -63.42
N GLY A 229 27.01 -4.83 -63.22
CA GLY A 229 26.31 -4.89 -61.96
C GLY A 229 25.10 -5.80 -62.00
N ILE A 230 24.46 -5.91 -60.80
CA ILE A 230 23.23 -6.65 -60.60
C ILE A 230 22.07 -5.68 -60.72
N ILE A 231 21.04 -6.07 -61.50
CA ILE A 231 19.80 -5.32 -61.58
C ILE A 231 18.88 -5.79 -60.47
N HIS A 232 18.54 -4.89 -59.58
CA HIS A 232 17.66 -5.19 -58.41
C HIS A 232 16.19 -4.91 -58.70
N ASP A 233 15.90 -3.84 -59.43
CA ASP A 233 14.53 -3.42 -59.67
C ASP A 233 14.43 -2.60 -61.02
N GLU A 234 13.20 -2.53 -61.55
CA GLU A 234 12.86 -1.62 -62.65
C GLU A 234 11.70 -0.72 -62.17
N SER A 235 11.71 0.53 -62.56
CA SER A 235 10.61 1.42 -62.21
C SER A 235 9.32 0.93 -62.86
N ALA A 236 8.15 1.20 -62.24
CA ALA A 236 6.82 0.80 -62.72
C ALA A 236 6.55 1.21 -64.18
N THR A 237 7.24 2.23 -64.65
CA THR A 237 7.12 2.71 -66.07
C THR A 237 8.15 2.08 -66.99
N GLY A 238 9.06 1.24 -66.50
CA GLY A 238 10.16 0.62 -67.25
C GLY A 238 11.21 1.62 -67.75
N LYS A 239 11.16 2.91 -67.35
CA LYS A 239 12.09 3.96 -67.79
C LYS A 239 13.39 4.01 -66.99
N THR A 240 13.43 3.42 -65.81
CA THR A 240 14.61 3.43 -64.93
C THR A 240 14.89 2.02 -64.43
N VAL A 241 16.14 1.63 -64.49
CA VAL A 241 16.66 0.37 -63.96
C VAL A 241 17.59 0.71 -62.80
N TYR A 242 17.49 -0.01 -61.74
CA TYR A 242 18.31 0.15 -60.53
C TYR A 242 19.44 -0.89 -60.54
N VAL A 243 20.66 -0.42 -60.80
CA VAL A 243 21.84 -1.28 -60.97
C VAL A 243 22.76 -1.12 -59.75
N GLU A 244 23.11 -2.24 -59.09
CA GLU A 244 24.18 -2.31 -58.12
C GLU A 244 25.49 -2.67 -58.86
N PRO A 245 26.49 -1.78 -58.92
CA PRO A 245 27.78 -2.07 -59.54
C PRO A 245 28.48 -3.28 -58.89
N VAL A 246 29.21 -4.09 -59.68
CA VAL A 246 29.90 -5.27 -59.17
C VAL A 246 30.86 -4.96 -58.01
N GLU A 247 31.57 -3.85 -58.11
CA GLU A 247 32.50 -3.40 -57.07
C GLU A 247 31.79 -3.10 -55.74
N LEU A 248 30.54 -2.66 -55.77
CA LEU A 248 29.72 -2.43 -54.59
C LEU A 248 29.15 -3.73 -54.05
N VAL A 249 28.82 -4.71 -54.92
CA VAL A 249 28.33 -6.03 -54.49
C VAL A 249 29.32 -6.74 -53.56
N GLU A 250 30.59 -6.77 -53.93
CA GLU A 250 31.63 -7.39 -53.11
C GLU A 250 31.78 -6.70 -51.74
N ALA A 251 31.81 -5.36 -51.75
CA ALA A 251 31.92 -4.59 -50.50
C ALA A 251 30.67 -4.74 -49.61
N ASN A 252 29.45 -4.72 -50.20
CA ASN A 252 28.20 -4.95 -49.48
C ASN A 252 28.14 -6.38 -48.86
N ASN A 253 28.59 -7.38 -49.61
CA ASN A 253 28.67 -8.75 -49.12
C ASN A 253 29.67 -8.87 -47.95
N HIS A 254 30.83 -8.21 -48.07
CA HIS A 254 31.81 -8.16 -46.99
C HIS A 254 31.27 -7.46 -45.74
N ILE A 255 30.50 -6.34 -45.88
CA ILE A 255 29.82 -5.69 -44.73
C ILE A 255 28.87 -6.69 -44.05
N ARG A 256 28.04 -7.41 -44.83
CA ARG A 256 27.13 -8.42 -44.30
C ARG A 256 27.82 -9.56 -43.53
N GLU A 257 28.97 -9.99 -44.08
CA GLU A 257 29.82 -10.98 -43.38
C GLU A 257 30.32 -10.44 -42.04
N LEU A 258 30.81 -9.19 -42.03
CA LEU A 258 31.29 -8.52 -40.84
C LEU A 258 30.14 -8.25 -39.86
N GLU A 259 28.94 -7.84 -40.28
CA GLU A 259 27.77 -7.70 -39.45
C GLU A 259 27.34 -9.03 -38.81
N SER A 260 27.50 -10.13 -39.57
CA SER A 260 27.24 -11.48 -39.06
C SER A 260 28.29 -11.90 -38.05
N GLU A 261 29.57 -11.50 -38.24
CA GLU A 261 30.64 -11.69 -37.27
C GLU A 261 30.43 -10.85 -36.02
N GLU A 262 30.04 -9.58 -36.18
CA GLU A 262 29.68 -8.68 -35.09
C GLU A 262 28.59 -9.30 -34.21
N ARG A 263 27.51 -9.75 -34.85
CA ARG A 263 26.39 -10.39 -34.11
C ARG A 263 26.85 -11.63 -33.33
N ARG A 264 27.70 -12.45 -33.92
CA ARG A 264 28.27 -13.63 -33.22
C ARG A 264 29.16 -13.23 -32.03
N GLU A 265 29.96 -12.19 -32.19
CA GLU A 265 30.85 -11.68 -31.13
C GLU A 265 30.03 -11.01 -30.01
N VAL A 266 29.00 -10.23 -30.34
CA VAL A 266 28.05 -9.68 -29.39
C VAL A 266 27.40 -10.80 -28.55
N ILE A 267 26.87 -11.83 -29.20
CA ILE A 267 26.27 -12.97 -28.48
C ILE A 267 27.29 -13.67 -27.60
N ARG A 268 28.55 -13.80 -28.04
CA ARG A 268 29.65 -14.40 -27.25
C ARG A 268 29.90 -13.58 -25.97
N ILE A 269 30.01 -12.26 -26.10
CA ILE A 269 30.20 -11.35 -24.97
C ILE A 269 29.01 -11.45 -24.01
N LEU A 270 27.78 -11.39 -24.52
CA LEU A 270 26.55 -11.47 -23.73
C LEU A 270 26.43 -12.84 -23.01
N THR A 271 26.85 -13.92 -23.66
CA THR A 271 26.93 -15.27 -23.03
C THR A 271 27.95 -15.33 -21.91
N GLU A 272 29.11 -14.68 -22.08
CA GLU A 272 30.13 -14.57 -21.04
C GLU A 272 29.63 -13.80 -19.84
N VAL A 273 28.96 -12.67 -20.06
CA VAL A 273 28.31 -11.86 -19.00
C VAL A 273 27.27 -12.69 -18.24
N ALA A 274 26.39 -13.40 -18.96
CA ALA A 274 25.41 -14.30 -18.36
C ALA A 274 26.09 -15.40 -17.50
N SER A 275 27.23 -15.92 -17.95
CA SER A 275 28.01 -16.92 -17.19
C SER A 275 28.53 -16.36 -15.87
N ARG A 276 28.91 -15.09 -15.82
CA ARG A 276 29.37 -14.40 -14.60
C ARG A 276 28.22 -14.03 -13.66
N LEU A 277 27.02 -13.79 -14.19
CA LEU A 277 25.82 -13.52 -13.41
C LEU A 277 25.25 -14.76 -12.73
N ARG A 278 25.34 -15.94 -13.37
CA ARG A 278 24.72 -17.20 -12.90
C ARG A 278 24.96 -17.55 -11.44
N PRO A 279 26.16 -17.48 -10.88
CA PRO A 279 26.41 -17.78 -9.48
C PRO A 279 25.65 -16.86 -8.52
N ASN A 280 25.34 -15.64 -8.97
CA ASN A 280 24.73 -14.59 -8.16
C ASN A 280 23.20 -14.47 -8.36
N ILE A 281 22.60 -15.26 -9.27
CA ILE A 281 21.17 -15.17 -9.58
C ILE A 281 20.28 -15.26 -8.32
N PRO A 282 20.48 -16.18 -7.36
CA PRO A 282 19.67 -16.22 -6.15
C PRO A 282 19.71 -14.89 -5.38
N HIS A 283 20.90 -14.32 -5.20
CA HIS A 283 21.08 -13.07 -4.49
C HIS A 283 20.52 -11.85 -5.26
N LEU A 284 20.63 -11.86 -6.60
CA LEU A 284 20.02 -10.84 -7.45
C LEU A 284 18.49 -10.88 -7.36
N LEU A 285 17.89 -12.06 -7.32
CA LEU A 285 16.45 -12.22 -7.13
C LEU A 285 16.00 -11.72 -5.75
N THR A 286 16.78 -11.99 -4.69
CA THR A 286 16.53 -11.44 -3.35
C THR A 286 16.63 -9.91 -3.37
N ALA A 287 17.61 -9.34 -4.07
CA ALA A 287 17.74 -7.89 -4.23
C ALA A 287 16.51 -7.27 -4.93
N TYR A 288 15.95 -7.93 -5.95
CA TYR A 288 14.69 -7.49 -6.58
C TYR A 288 13.53 -7.47 -5.61
N SER A 289 13.35 -8.51 -4.79
CA SER A 289 12.31 -8.56 -3.76
C SER A 289 12.48 -7.43 -2.74
N LEU A 290 13.71 -7.15 -2.33
CA LEU A 290 14.02 -6.06 -1.42
C LEU A 290 13.68 -4.68 -2.03
N LEU A 291 14.07 -4.44 -3.28
CA LEU A 291 13.77 -3.19 -3.97
C LEU A 291 12.27 -3.01 -4.20
N ALA A 292 11.54 -4.10 -4.48
CA ALA A 292 10.08 -4.12 -4.53
C ALA A 292 9.49 -3.65 -3.20
N HIS A 293 10.01 -4.17 -2.08
CA HIS A 293 9.60 -3.77 -0.74
C HIS A 293 9.84 -2.29 -0.45
N TYR A 294 10.99 -1.74 -0.85
CA TYR A 294 11.24 -0.29 -0.73
C TYR A 294 10.25 0.56 -1.53
N ASP A 295 9.90 0.14 -2.76
CA ASP A 295 8.88 0.84 -3.56
C ASP A 295 7.49 0.73 -2.93
N PHE A 296 7.15 -0.44 -2.40
CA PHE A 296 5.91 -0.68 -1.64
C PHE A 296 5.82 0.20 -0.38
N VAL A 297 6.87 0.27 0.43
CA VAL A 297 6.90 1.12 1.63
C VAL A 297 6.82 2.60 1.24
N ARG A 298 7.52 3.00 0.16
CA ARG A 298 7.44 4.36 -0.37
C ARG A 298 6.03 4.71 -0.86
N ALA A 299 5.33 3.78 -1.50
CA ALA A 299 3.94 3.98 -1.93
C ALA A 299 3.02 4.25 -0.72
N LYS A 300 3.16 3.50 0.38
CA LYS A 300 2.44 3.75 1.63
C LYS A 300 2.76 5.13 2.24
N ALA A 301 4.01 5.56 2.19
CA ALA A 301 4.41 6.87 2.67
C ALA A 301 3.83 8.01 1.82
N ARG A 302 3.78 7.87 0.49
CA ARG A 302 3.11 8.82 -0.42
C ARG A 302 1.60 8.90 -0.17
N TRP A 303 0.97 7.76 0.02
CA TRP A 303 -0.41 7.69 0.44
C TRP A 303 -0.66 8.46 1.73
N ALA A 304 0.19 8.25 2.76
CA ALA A 304 0.10 8.98 4.02
C ALA A 304 0.19 10.50 3.81
N ALA A 305 1.09 10.97 2.95
CA ALA A 305 1.24 12.38 2.64
C ALA A 305 -0.02 12.96 1.96
N ASP A 306 -0.66 12.22 1.04
CA ASP A 306 -1.87 12.66 0.33
C ASP A 306 -3.08 12.80 1.27
N ILE A 307 -3.31 11.80 2.12
CA ILE A 307 -4.49 11.77 3.01
C ILE A 307 -4.27 12.44 4.37
N GLY A 308 -3.04 12.90 4.68
CA GLY A 308 -2.67 13.33 6.03
C GLY A 308 -2.70 12.16 7.02
N GLY A 309 -2.23 10.99 6.58
CA GLY A 309 -2.20 9.76 7.35
C GLY A 309 -1.04 9.70 8.33
N ILE A 310 -1.27 9.04 9.45
CA ILE A 310 -0.27 8.78 10.48
C ILE A 310 -0.12 7.27 10.72
N CYS A 311 0.98 6.86 11.33
CA CYS A 311 1.17 5.53 11.89
C CYS A 311 0.75 5.56 13.36
N PRO A 312 -0.46 5.08 13.74
CA PRO A 312 -0.99 5.20 15.10
C PRO A 312 -0.21 4.32 16.08
N ARG A 313 -0.44 4.54 17.38
CA ARG A 313 0.06 3.65 18.43
C ARG A 313 -0.72 2.34 18.42
N ILE A 314 0.01 1.22 18.43
CA ILE A 314 -0.60 -0.11 18.50
C ILE A 314 -0.62 -0.58 19.95
N SER A 315 -1.82 -0.94 20.44
CA SER A 315 -2.07 -1.48 21.78
C SER A 315 -1.99 -3.01 21.79
N ASP A 316 -1.55 -3.58 22.92
CA ASP A 316 -1.58 -5.03 23.15
C ASP A 316 -3.00 -5.56 23.35
N SER A 317 -3.86 -4.73 23.92
CA SER A 317 -5.26 -5.05 24.18
C SER A 317 -6.14 -4.61 23.00
N PRO A 318 -7.21 -5.34 22.69
CA PRO A 318 -8.21 -4.88 21.72
C PRO A 318 -8.88 -3.61 22.25
N ILE A 319 -8.66 -2.50 21.53
CA ILE A 319 -9.24 -1.18 21.85
C ILE A 319 -9.50 -0.42 20.54
N VAL A 320 -10.48 0.47 20.59
CA VAL A 320 -10.71 1.48 19.55
C VAL A 320 -10.73 2.84 20.26
N GLU A 321 -9.63 3.56 20.25
CA GLU A 321 -9.52 4.88 20.88
C GLU A 321 -8.97 5.85 19.85
N TRP A 322 -9.87 6.34 18.97
CA TRP A 322 -9.54 7.14 17.81
C TRP A 322 -10.10 8.55 17.90
N TRP A 323 -9.28 9.49 17.50
CA TRP A 323 -9.61 10.91 17.51
C TRP A 323 -9.36 11.48 16.11
N GLY A 324 -10.31 12.27 15.64
CA GLY A 324 -10.19 12.94 14.35
C GLY A 324 -10.09 11.97 13.15
N ALA A 325 -10.58 10.74 13.28
CA ALA A 325 -10.52 9.73 12.23
C ALA A 325 -11.39 10.12 11.03
N LYS A 326 -10.88 9.92 9.81
CA LYS A 326 -11.58 10.29 8.57
C LYS A 326 -11.58 9.11 7.60
N HIS A 327 -12.68 8.94 6.86
CA HIS A 327 -12.73 7.94 5.79
C HIS A 327 -11.86 8.38 4.61
N PRO A 328 -10.82 7.63 4.19
CA PRO A 328 -9.86 8.08 3.17
C PRO A 328 -10.50 8.42 1.82
N LEU A 329 -11.39 7.56 1.32
CA LEU A 329 -12.08 7.78 0.04
C LEU A 329 -12.99 9.00 0.09
N LEU A 330 -13.71 9.16 1.21
CA LEU A 330 -14.57 10.33 1.42
C LEU A 330 -13.73 11.61 1.53
N LEU A 331 -12.58 11.54 2.19
CA LEU A 331 -11.64 12.66 2.30
C LEU A 331 -11.18 13.14 0.92
N ARG A 332 -10.79 12.23 0.03
CA ARG A 332 -10.38 12.57 -1.35
C ARG A 332 -11.56 13.14 -2.15
N SER A 333 -12.72 12.49 -2.11
CA SER A 333 -13.91 12.92 -2.85
C SER A 333 -14.39 14.33 -2.44
N LEU A 334 -14.49 14.61 -1.14
CA LEU A 334 -14.92 15.91 -0.65
C LEU A 334 -13.86 16.99 -0.85
N ARG A 335 -12.57 16.66 -0.71
CA ARG A 335 -11.47 17.58 -1.01
C ARG A 335 -11.50 18.06 -2.47
N ALA A 336 -11.79 17.16 -3.42
CA ALA A 336 -11.97 17.51 -4.83
C ALA A 336 -13.16 18.48 -5.06
N GLN A 337 -14.16 18.48 -4.16
CA GLN A 337 -15.32 19.39 -4.17
C GLN A 337 -15.10 20.66 -3.31
N GLY A 338 -13.90 20.87 -2.75
CA GLY A 338 -13.63 21.98 -1.82
C GLY A 338 -14.34 21.87 -0.47
N ARG A 339 -14.78 20.67 -0.08
CA ARG A 339 -15.52 20.39 1.16
C ARG A 339 -14.65 19.60 2.14
N ASN A 340 -14.92 19.74 3.44
CA ASN A 340 -14.22 19.03 4.49
C ASN A 340 -15.03 17.83 5.00
N VAL A 341 -14.32 16.76 5.35
CA VAL A 341 -14.86 15.60 6.04
C VAL A 341 -15.05 15.95 7.52
N VAL A 342 -16.21 15.60 8.07
CA VAL A 342 -16.42 15.66 9.52
C VAL A 342 -15.69 14.49 10.16
N PRO A 343 -14.76 14.74 11.10
CA PRO A 343 -13.97 13.66 11.72
C PRO A 343 -14.82 12.84 12.69
N LEU A 344 -14.41 11.57 12.85
CA LEU A 344 -14.99 10.61 13.78
C LEU A 344 -14.10 10.52 15.04
N ASP A 345 -14.72 10.74 16.21
CA ASP A 345 -14.13 10.45 17.51
C ASP A 345 -14.87 9.26 18.11
N ILE A 346 -14.15 8.16 18.40
CA ILE A 346 -14.73 6.92 18.94
C ILE A 346 -13.81 6.34 20.03
N ARG A 347 -14.43 5.87 21.13
CA ARG A 347 -13.71 5.24 22.22
C ARG A 347 -14.43 3.99 22.70
N LEU A 348 -13.83 2.83 22.45
CA LEU A 348 -14.26 1.52 22.96
C LEU A 348 -13.09 0.89 23.71
N VAL A 349 -13.20 0.79 25.01
CA VAL A 349 -12.16 0.27 25.92
C VAL A 349 -12.83 -0.62 26.98
N ALA A 350 -12.38 -1.86 27.08
CA ALA A 350 -12.84 -2.77 28.13
C ALA A 350 -12.34 -2.30 29.52
N PRO A 351 -13.11 -2.54 30.60
CA PRO A 351 -14.45 -3.13 30.65
C PRO A 351 -15.58 -2.11 30.45
N GLU A 352 -15.27 -0.80 30.34
CA GLU A 352 -16.26 0.28 30.37
C GLU A 352 -17.25 0.23 29.19
N ALA A 353 -16.74 0.10 27.97
CA ALA A 353 -17.55 0.03 26.77
C ALA A 353 -16.81 -0.78 25.69
N ARG A 354 -17.43 -1.84 25.21
CA ARG A 354 -16.92 -2.66 24.09
C ARG A 354 -17.78 -2.56 22.85
N ILE A 355 -19.11 -2.43 23.03
CA ILE A 355 -20.05 -2.34 21.92
C ILE A 355 -20.74 -0.99 21.94
N LEU A 356 -20.66 -0.25 20.84
CA LEU A 356 -21.34 1.02 20.62
C LEU A 356 -22.60 0.81 19.77
N LEU A 357 -23.77 1.16 20.33
CA LEU A 357 -25.03 1.19 19.60
C LEU A 357 -25.30 2.59 19.07
N ILE A 358 -25.21 2.76 17.75
CA ILE A 358 -25.44 4.06 17.09
C ILE A 358 -26.89 4.16 16.64
N SER A 359 -27.58 5.22 17.06
CA SER A 359 -28.92 5.56 16.63
C SER A 359 -28.99 6.96 16.00
N GLY A 360 -30.04 7.25 15.29
CA GLY A 360 -30.22 8.53 14.58
C GLY A 360 -30.81 8.37 13.19
N PRO A 361 -30.99 9.45 12.40
CA PRO A 361 -31.55 9.36 11.06
C PRO A 361 -30.64 8.59 10.09
N ASN A 362 -31.20 7.91 9.07
CA ASN A 362 -30.44 7.17 8.07
C ASN A 362 -29.45 8.07 7.31
N ALA A 363 -29.88 9.28 6.94
CA ALA A 363 -29.01 10.27 6.30
C ALA A 363 -27.95 10.89 7.25
N GLY A 364 -27.89 10.48 8.52
CA GLY A 364 -26.95 11.00 9.52
C GLY A 364 -25.51 10.53 9.40
N GLY A 365 -25.23 9.55 8.52
CA GLY A 365 -23.87 9.00 8.30
C GLY A 365 -23.53 7.77 9.15
N LYS A 366 -24.54 7.01 9.63
CA LYS A 366 -24.34 5.78 10.44
C LYS A 366 -23.50 4.74 9.70
N SER A 367 -23.89 4.36 8.48
CA SER A 367 -23.17 3.36 7.65
C SER A 367 -21.77 3.83 7.24
N VAL A 368 -21.59 5.15 7.04
CA VAL A 368 -20.26 5.73 6.79
C VAL A 368 -19.37 5.60 8.03
N CYS A 369 -19.91 5.78 9.23
CA CYS A 369 -19.20 5.57 10.49
C CYS A 369 -18.71 4.11 10.61
N LEU A 370 -19.58 3.12 10.35
CA LEU A 370 -19.24 1.69 10.33
C LEU A 370 -18.14 1.39 9.32
N LYS A 371 -18.32 1.83 8.06
CA LYS A 371 -17.31 1.66 7.01
C LYS A 371 -15.98 2.32 7.38
N THR A 372 -16.01 3.49 8.02
CA THR A 372 -14.79 4.17 8.48
C THR A 372 -14.06 3.31 9.51
N VAL A 373 -14.80 2.76 10.50
CA VAL A 373 -14.18 1.89 11.52
C VAL A 373 -13.60 0.64 10.89
N GLY A 374 -14.34 -0.05 10.02
CA GLY A 374 -13.89 -1.26 9.35
C GLY A 374 -12.66 -1.04 8.46
N LEU A 375 -12.73 0.00 7.63
CA LEU A 375 -11.64 0.31 6.69
C LEU A 375 -10.36 0.73 7.42
N LEU A 376 -10.44 1.64 8.40
CA LEU A 376 -9.25 2.10 9.12
C LEU A 376 -8.63 1.00 9.97
N GLN A 377 -9.44 0.17 10.65
CA GLN A 377 -8.94 -0.99 11.39
C GLN A 377 -8.21 -1.96 10.46
N TYR A 378 -8.80 -2.27 9.31
CA TYR A 378 -8.20 -3.17 8.33
C TYR A 378 -6.90 -2.62 7.76
N LEU A 379 -6.87 -1.32 7.39
CA LEU A 379 -5.66 -0.66 6.88
C LEU A 379 -4.52 -0.67 7.89
N VAL A 380 -4.80 -0.40 9.18
CA VAL A 380 -3.78 -0.45 10.23
C VAL A 380 -3.20 -1.87 10.36
N GLN A 381 -4.04 -2.90 10.31
CA GLN A 381 -3.60 -4.30 10.37
C GLN A 381 -2.90 -4.76 9.08
N CYS A 382 -3.04 -4.02 7.97
CA CYS A 382 -2.19 -4.12 6.78
C CYS A 382 -0.87 -3.33 6.90
N GLY A 383 -0.60 -2.66 8.02
CA GLY A 383 0.56 -1.77 8.16
C GLY A 383 0.51 -0.53 7.26
N VAL A 384 -0.70 -0.03 6.96
CA VAL A 384 -0.93 1.16 6.12
C VAL A 384 -1.32 2.34 7.02
N PRO A 385 -0.68 3.52 6.85
CA PRO A 385 -1.03 4.73 7.58
C PRO A 385 -2.46 5.19 7.32
N VAL A 386 -3.09 5.77 8.35
CA VAL A 386 -4.50 6.17 8.35
C VAL A 386 -4.70 7.61 8.81
N PRO A 387 -5.72 8.34 8.29
CA PRO A 387 -5.96 9.73 8.62
C PRO A 387 -6.70 9.85 9.96
N MET A 388 -5.94 10.00 11.04
CA MET A 388 -6.44 10.24 12.40
C MET A 388 -5.45 11.12 13.18
N ALA A 389 -5.79 11.51 14.42
CA ALA A 389 -4.92 12.34 15.26
C ALA A 389 -3.82 11.50 15.93
N ASP A 390 -2.64 12.08 16.14
CA ASP A 390 -1.43 11.42 16.69
C ASP A 390 -1.59 10.73 18.04
N HIS A 391 -2.55 11.19 18.84
CA HIS A 391 -2.84 10.62 20.15
C HIS A 391 -3.85 9.46 20.12
N SER A 392 -4.22 8.99 18.94
CA SER A 392 -5.06 7.82 18.73
C SER A 392 -4.31 6.54 19.05
N SER A 393 -5.03 5.56 19.61
CA SER A 393 -4.52 4.21 19.87
C SER A 393 -5.41 3.16 19.20
N VAL A 394 -4.79 2.20 18.54
CA VAL A 394 -5.47 1.14 17.80
C VAL A 394 -5.12 -0.21 18.43
N GLY A 395 -6.12 -0.99 18.82
CA GLY A 395 -5.97 -2.36 19.24
C GLY A 395 -5.93 -3.32 18.07
N ILE A 396 -5.40 -4.51 18.30
CA ILE A 396 -5.35 -5.58 17.31
C ILE A 396 -6.50 -6.53 17.57
N PHE A 397 -7.24 -6.84 16.51
CA PHE A 397 -8.29 -7.84 16.51
C PHE A 397 -7.85 -9.06 15.69
N ASP A 398 -8.26 -10.24 16.13
CA ASP A 398 -8.02 -11.48 15.40
C ASP A 398 -9.10 -11.72 14.35
N ARG A 399 -10.28 -11.12 14.54
CA ARG A 399 -11.46 -11.27 13.71
C ARG A 399 -12.15 -9.95 13.46
N LEU A 400 -12.53 -9.72 12.21
CA LEU A 400 -13.23 -8.51 11.78
C LEU A 400 -14.42 -8.91 10.92
N TYR A 401 -15.63 -8.82 11.50
CA TYR A 401 -16.86 -9.29 10.89
C TYR A 401 -17.79 -8.12 10.60
N ILE A 402 -18.40 -8.13 9.42
CA ILE A 402 -19.19 -7.00 8.91
C ILE A 402 -20.51 -7.48 8.33
N ASP A 403 -21.58 -6.78 8.67
CA ASP A 403 -22.90 -6.95 8.10
C ASP A 403 -23.45 -5.58 7.69
N ILE A 404 -23.09 -5.14 6.48
CA ILE A 404 -23.44 -3.81 5.93
C ILE A 404 -23.95 -3.98 4.50
N GLY A 405 -25.04 -3.29 4.19
CA GLY A 405 -25.67 -3.24 2.88
C GLY A 405 -26.58 -4.42 2.60
N ASP A 406 -27.49 -4.22 1.64
CA ASP A 406 -28.44 -5.25 1.20
C ASP A 406 -27.73 -6.26 0.29
N GLU A 407 -27.70 -7.51 0.69
CA GLU A 407 -27.30 -8.62 -0.18
C GLU A 407 -28.47 -9.00 -1.09
N GLN A 408 -28.78 -8.16 -2.06
CA GLN A 408 -29.68 -8.50 -3.16
C GLN A 408 -28.85 -9.11 -4.30
N SER A 409 -28.43 -10.35 -4.13
CA SER A 409 -27.93 -11.13 -5.25
C SER A 409 -29.12 -11.80 -5.92
N ILE A 410 -29.26 -11.61 -7.23
CA ILE A 410 -30.28 -12.26 -8.07
C ILE A 410 -30.11 -13.80 -8.05
N GLU A 411 -28.95 -14.28 -7.61
CA GLU A 411 -28.60 -15.71 -7.57
C GLU A 411 -28.97 -16.41 -6.25
N ASP A 412 -29.17 -15.67 -5.15
CA ASP A 412 -29.60 -16.19 -3.85
C ASP A 412 -31.07 -15.79 -3.62
N ASP A 413 -31.99 -16.71 -3.70
CA ASP A 413 -33.43 -16.58 -3.38
C ASP A 413 -33.74 -16.25 -1.89
N LEU A 414 -32.70 -15.84 -1.13
CA LEU A 414 -32.83 -15.51 0.29
C LEU A 414 -33.21 -14.03 0.46
N SER A 415 -34.27 -13.80 1.24
CA SER A 415 -34.62 -12.43 1.64
C SER A 415 -33.45 -11.79 2.43
N THR A 416 -33.33 -10.46 2.38
CA THR A 416 -32.32 -9.65 3.11
C THR A 416 -32.21 -10.07 4.58
N TYR A 417 -33.35 -10.35 5.22
CA TYR A 417 -33.38 -10.80 6.61
C TYR A 417 -32.70 -12.16 6.84
N SER A 418 -32.87 -13.10 5.93
CA SER A 418 -32.23 -14.41 6.03
C SER A 418 -30.71 -14.34 5.88
N SER A 419 -30.22 -13.44 5.03
CA SER A 419 -28.79 -13.16 4.86
C SER A 419 -28.20 -12.53 6.13
N HIS A 420 -28.86 -11.54 6.73
CA HIS A 420 -28.45 -10.98 8.02
C HIS A 420 -28.41 -12.06 9.11
N LEU A 421 -29.42 -12.93 9.24
CA LEU A 421 -29.40 -14.01 10.22
C LEU A 421 -28.29 -15.03 9.98
N ARG A 422 -27.91 -15.29 8.72
CA ARG A 422 -26.78 -16.16 8.39
C ARG A 422 -25.47 -15.54 8.91
N ASN A 423 -25.27 -14.23 8.69
CA ASN A 423 -24.13 -13.50 9.20
C ASN A 423 -24.11 -13.50 10.73
N MET A 424 -25.23 -13.22 11.38
CA MET A 424 -25.36 -13.26 12.85
C MET A 424 -25.06 -14.63 13.43
N LYS A 425 -25.49 -15.71 12.78
CA LYS A 425 -25.15 -17.08 13.17
C LYS A 425 -23.63 -17.31 13.15
N HIS A 426 -22.92 -16.79 12.14
CA HIS A 426 -21.47 -16.88 12.07
C HIS A 426 -20.83 -16.08 13.21
N PHE A 427 -21.27 -14.84 13.44
CA PHE A 427 -20.75 -13.95 14.47
C PHE A 427 -20.91 -14.52 15.88
N VAL A 428 -22.06 -15.14 16.19
CA VAL A 428 -22.30 -15.80 17.49
C VAL A 428 -21.38 -17.02 17.69
N ARG A 429 -21.11 -17.74 16.61
CA ARG A 429 -20.34 -18.98 16.68
C ARG A 429 -18.83 -18.74 16.81
N GLU A 430 -18.32 -17.74 16.04
CA GLU A 430 -16.88 -17.50 15.91
C GLU A 430 -16.44 -16.24 16.66
N GLY A 431 -17.36 -15.34 17.02
CA GLY A 431 -17.05 -14.11 17.74
C GLY A 431 -16.52 -14.33 19.14
N GLY A 432 -15.63 -13.47 19.61
CA GLY A 432 -15.01 -13.53 20.93
C GLY A 432 -14.37 -12.21 21.33
N ALA A 433 -13.63 -12.20 22.45
CA ALA A 433 -13.05 -10.99 23.04
C ALA A 433 -12.07 -10.22 22.15
N ARG A 434 -11.53 -10.87 21.11
CA ARG A 434 -10.65 -10.24 20.12
C ARG A 434 -11.33 -10.11 18.75
N SER A 435 -12.67 -10.02 18.73
CA SER A 435 -13.46 -9.81 17.52
C SER A 435 -14.00 -8.38 17.50
N LEU A 436 -14.00 -7.74 16.32
CA LEU A 436 -14.68 -6.49 16.07
C LEU A 436 -15.87 -6.73 15.12
N LEU A 437 -17.08 -6.44 15.58
CA LEU A 437 -18.33 -6.66 14.87
C LEU A 437 -18.89 -5.32 14.36
N LEU A 438 -19.18 -5.24 13.07
CA LEU A 438 -19.71 -4.03 12.42
C LEU A 438 -21.06 -4.37 11.78
N ILE A 439 -22.16 -3.98 12.40
CA ILE A 439 -23.50 -4.38 12.00
C ILE A 439 -24.35 -3.14 11.69
N ASP A 440 -24.87 -3.06 10.48
CA ASP A 440 -25.77 -1.98 10.08
C ASP A 440 -27.25 -2.46 10.16
N GLU A 441 -28.15 -1.56 10.53
CA GLU A 441 -29.60 -1.76 10.67
C GLU A 441 -29.98 -3.03 11.46
N PHE A 442 -29.31 -3.26 12.59
CA PHE A 442 -29.42 -4.46 13.39
C PHE A 442 -30.86 -4.77 13.81
N GLY A 443 -31.34 -5.96 13.41
CA GLY A 443 -32.70 -6.45 13.63
C GLY A 443 -33.70 -6.05 12.54
N GLY A 444 -33.29 -5.29 11.51
CA GLY A 444 -34.14 -4.86 10.40
C GLY A 444 -34.56 -5.99 9.47
N GLY A 445 -35.49 -5.70 8.55
CA GLY A 445 -35.91 -6.63 7.49
C GLY A 445 -37.00 -7.63 7.89
N THR A 446 -37.58 -7.53 9.08
CA THR A 446 -38.68 -8.38 9.55
C THR A 446 -39.66 -7.62 10.42
N GLU A 447 -40.67 -8.32 10.96
CA GLU A 447 -41.62 -7.73 11.91
C GLU A 447 -40.89 -7.11 13.10
N PRO A 448 -41.15 -5.82 13.44
CA PRO A 448 -40.34 -5.06 14.40
C PRO A 448 -40.24 -5.68 15.80
N THR A 449 -41.28 -6.28 16.33
CA THR A 449 -41.26 -6.85 17.69
C THR A 449 -40.37 -8.09 17.75
N ILE A 450 -40.49 -8.99 16.77
CA ILE A 450 -39.70 -10.22 16.69
C ILE A 450 -38.23 -9.88 16.33
N GLY A 451 -38.02 -9.01 15.34
CA GLY A 451 -36.70 -8.54 14.92
C GLY A 451 -35.93 -7.89 16.09
N GLY A 452 -36.60 -7.01 16.84
CA GLY A 452 -36.04 -6.37 18.02
C GLY A 452 -35.70 -7.36 19.14
N ALA A 453 -36.54 -8.38 19.39
CA ALA A 453 -36.27 -9.40 20.39
C ALA A 453 -35.08 -10.31 20.01
N ILE A 454 -35.01 -10.73 18.73
CA ILE A 454 -33.87 -11.52 18.23
C ILE A 454 -32.57 -10.72 18.32
N ALA A 455 -32.61 -9.45 17.90
CA ALA A 455 -31.44 -8.57 17.97
C ALA A 455 -30.97 -8.38 19.42
N GLN A 456 -31.89 -8.23 20.38
CA GLN A 456 -31.53 -8.10 21.79
C GLN A 456 -30.87 -9.39 22.33
N ALA A 457 -31.40 -10.56 22.00
CA ALA A 457 -30.78 -11.84 22.38
C ALA A 457 -29.39 -12.04 21.76
N LEU A 458 -29.20 -11.64 20.52
CA LEU A 458 -27.90 -11.66 19.85
C LEU A 458 -26.91 -10.69 20.48
N LEU A 459 -27.35 -9.46 20.79
CA LEU A 459 -26.53 -8.45 21.46
C LEU A 459 -26.05 -8.92 22.84
N HIS A 460 -26.93 -9.60 23.58
CA HIS A 460 -26.56 -10.25 24.84
C HIS A 460 -25.41 -11.25 24.64
N ARG A 461 -25.53 -12.14 23.63
CA ARG A 461 -24.48 -13.14 23.32
C ARG A 461 -23.16 -12.49 22.91
N PHE A 462 -23.18 -11.42 22.11
CA PHE A 462 -21.96 -10.69 21.75
C PHE A 462 -21.29 -10.03 22.94
N ASN A 463 -22.08 -9.46 23.86
CA ASN A 463 -21.57 -8.85 25.09
C ASN A 463 -20.97 -9.89 26.05
N ASP A 464 -21.63 -11.04 26.24
CA ASP A 464 -21.13 -12.16 27.07
C ASP A 464 -19.84 -12.76 26.50
N ALA A 465 -19.73 -12.86 25.18
CA ALA A 465 -18.51 -13.31 24.52
C ALA A 465 -17.35 -12.29 24.63
N GLY A 466 -17.60 -11.11 25.16
CA GLY A 466 -16.61 -10.04 25.31
C GLY A 466 -16.25 -9.33 23.99
N ALA A 467 -17.03 -9.50 22.93
CA ALA A 467 -16.78 -8.93 21.62
C ALA A 467 -16.80 -7.39 21.66
N PHE A 468 -16.01 -6.79 20.79
CA PHE A 468 -16.09 -5.36 20.45
C PHE A 468 -17.02 -5.17 19.26
N GLY A 469 -17.68 -4.02 19.16
CA GLY A 469 -18.55 -3.79 18.03
C GLY A 469 -19.04 -2.35 17.89
N VAL A 470 -19.41 -2.03 16.66
CA VAL A 470 -20.17 -0.81 16.31
C VAL A 470 -21.41 -1.27 15.57
N ILE A 471 -22.56 -1.01 16.14
CA ILE A 471 -23.85 -1.54 15.69
C ILE A 471 -24.81 -0.38 15.50
N THR A 472 -25.46 -0.27 14.34
CA THR A 472 -26.52 0.71 14.16
C THR A 472 -27.89 0.08 14.34
N THR A 473 -28.81 0.81 14.91
CA THR A 473 -30.15 0.32 15.13
C THR A 473 -31.20 1.45 15.20
N HIS A 474 -32.45 1.10 14.86
CA HIS A 474 -33.61 1.93 15.07
C HIS A 474 -34.47 1.47 16.25
N TYR A 475 -34.20 0.29 16.81
CA TYR A 475 -35.01 -0.34 17.85
C TYR A 475 -34.78 0.29 19.23
N GLN A 476 -35.87 0.68 19.88
CA GLN A 476 -35.82 1.31 21.18
C GLN A 476 -35.40 0.34 22.30
N ASN A 477 -35.85 -0.93 22.23
CA ASN A 477 -35.49 -1.95 23.23
C ASN A 477 -33.97 -2.16 23.29
N LEU A 478 -33.24 -2.09 22.16
CA LEU A 478 -31.77 -2.22 22.17
C LEU A 478 -31.10 -1.01 22.82
N LYS A 479 -31.64 0.18 22.62
CA LYS A 479 -31.11 1.41 23.26
C LYS A 479 -31.27 1.33 24.79
N THR A 480 -32.46 0.92 25.26
CA THR A 480 -32.72 0.71 26.69
C THR A 480 -31.84 -0.40 27.27
N TYR A 481 -31.71 -1.51 26.55
CA TYR A 481 -30.85 -2.61 26.93
C TYR A 481 -29.39 -2.18 27.11
N ALA A 482 -28.89 -1.32 26.23
CA ALA A 482 -27.51 -0.80 26.33
C ALA A 482 -27.29 0.18 27.50
N GLU A 483 -28.32 0.82 28.00
CA GLU A 483 -28.23 1.66 29.23
C GLU A 483 -28.14 0.84 30.49
N GLU A 484 -28.73 -0.35 30.50
CA GLU A 484 -28.84 -1.23 31.65
C GLU A 484 -27.66 -2.23 31.80
N HIS A 485 -26.91 -2.46 30.73
CA HIS A 485 -25.87 -3.51 30.71
C HIS A 485 -24.46 -2.95 30.53
N ALA A 486 -23.56 -3.34 31.43
CA ALA A 486 -22.13 -2.98 31.32
C ALA A 486 -21.50 -3.57 30.04
N GLY A 487 -20.54 -2.85 29.49
CA GLY A 487 -19.87 -3.21 28.22
C GLY A 487 -20.56 -2.68 26.98
N LEU A 488 -21.81 -2.19 27.10
CA LEU A 488 -22.56 -1.55 26.02
C LEU A 488 -22.61 -0.05 26.26
N ILE A 489 -22.63 0.73 25.17
CA ILE A 489 -22.78 2.18 25.24
C ILE A 489 -23.61 2.69 24.05
N ASN A 490 -24.54 3.61 24.33
CA ASN A 490 -25.32 4.28 23.28
C ASN A 490 -24.53 5.42 22.64
N GLY A 491 -24.77 5.62 21.34
CA GLY A 491 -24.28 6.74 20.55
C GLY A 491 -25.36 7.34 19.67
N ALA A 492 -25.28 8.63 19.44
CA ALA A 492 -26.21 9.38 18.60
C ALA A 492 -25.50 10.08 17.44
N MET A 493 -26.00 9.90 16.22
CA MET A 493 -25.63 10.80 15.11
C MET A 493 -26.39 12.11 15.26
N LEU A 494 -25.62 13.19 15.34
CA LEU A 494 -26.16 14.52 15.63
C LEU A 494 -26.85 15.13 14.41
N TYR A 495 -27.98 15.82 14.64
CA TYR A 495 -28.80 16.48 13.64
C TYR A 495 -29.11 17.92 14.04
N ASP A 496 -29.00 18.87 13.11
CA ASP A 496 -29.39 20.26 13.33
C ASP A 496 -30.86 20.42 12.99
N ARG A 497 -31.67 20.76 14.00
CA ARG A 497 -33.11 20.97 13.86
C ARG A 497 -33.48 22.29 13.20
N HIS A 498 -32.66 23.32 13.40
CA HIS A 498 -32.94 24.63 12.82
C HIS A 498 -32.73 24.63 11.32
N GLU A 499 -31.59 24.10 10.90
CA GLU A 499 -31.26 24.02 9.49
C GLU A 499 -31.74 22.72 8.85
N MET A 500 -32.36 21.82 9.63
CA MET A 500 -32.88 20.52 9.18
C MET A 500 -31.87 19.71 8.38
N ARG A 501 -30.60 19.66 8.86
CA ARG A 501 -29.50 18.98 8.22
C ARG A 501 -28.72 18.08 9.18
N PRO A 502 -28.14 16.97 8.70
CA PRO A 502 -27.24 16.15 9.49
C PRO A 502 -25.94 16.90 9.77
N LEU A 503 -25.41 16.72 10.98
CA LEU A 503 -24.11 17.26 11.37
C LEU A 503 -22.97 16.26 11.15
N PHE A 504 -23.29 15.00 10.84
CA PHE A 504 -22.34 13.88 10.65
C PHE A 504 -21.39 13.67 11.83
N ARG A 505 -21.74 14.13 13.03
CA ARG A 505 -20.97 13.98 14.26
C ARG A 505 -21.57 12.90 15.13
N LEU A 506 -20.72 12.02 15.66
CA LEU A 506 -21.07 11.01 16.65
C LEU A 506 -20.98 11.62 18.06
N SER A 507 -21.99 11.39 18.88
CA SER A 507 -21.99 11.71 20.32
C SER A 507 -22.18 10.43 21.12
N ILE A 508 -21.16 9.98 21.84
CA ILE A 508 -21.19 8.76 22.64
C ILE A 508 -21.77 9.04 24.04
N GLY A 509 -22.48 8.05 24.61
CA GLY A 509 -23.05 8.05 25.95
C GLY A 509 -24.54 8.40 26.01
N ARG A 510 -25.22 8.52 24.86
CA ARG A 510 -26.67 8.74 24.81
C ARG A 510 -27.29 8.18 23.53
N PRO A 511 -28.54 7.68 23.57
CA PRO A 511 -29.25 7.27 22.38
C PRO A 511 -29.68 8.48 21.54
N GLY A 512 -29.76 8.30 20.22
CA GLY A 512 -30.26 9.29 19.25
C GLY A 512 -31.74 9.12 18.94
N SER A 513 -32.39 10.21 18.53
CA SER A 513 -33.76 10.22 17.93
C SER A 513 -33.66 9.94 16.42
N SER A 514 -34.70 9.35 15.86
CA SER A 514 -34.80 9.12 14.40
C SER A 514 -35.12 10.36 13.59
N PHE A 515 -35.64 11.44 14.24
CA PHE A 515 -36.11 12.68 13.60
C PHE A 515 -37.09 12.45 12.44
N ALA A 516 -37.84 11.37 12.47
CA ALA A 516 -38.73 10.96 11.38
C ALA A 516 -39.80 12.04 11.07
N ILE A 517 -40.41 12.65 12.11
CA ILE A 517 -41.44 13.70 11.97
C ILE A 517 -40.85 14.98 11.37
N GLU A 518 -39.66 15.38 11.80
CA GLU A 518 -38.96 16.54 11.27
C GLU A 518 -38.54 16.36 9.81
N ILE A 519 -38.08 15.16 9.47
CA ILE A 519 -37.73 14.81 8.08
C ILE A 519 -38.98 14.79 7.20
N ALA A 520 -40.10 14.21 7.67
CA ALA A 520 -41.38 14.20 6.98
C ALA A 520 -41.86 15.60 6.65
N ARG A 521 -41.76 16.54 7.65
CA ARG A 521 -42.06 17.95 7.45
C ARG A 521 -41.18 18.63 6.43
N LYS A 522 -39.85 18.34 6.46
CA LYS A 522 -38.90 18.90 5.50
C LYS A 522 -39.17 18.46 4.06
N ILE A 523 -39.61 17.22 3.87
CA ILE A 523 -39.95 16.66 2.55
C ILE A 523 -41.28 17.27 2.05
N GLY A 524 -42.07 17.90 2.92
CA GLY A 524 -43.32 18.58 2.56
C GLY A 524 -44.56 17.69 2.73
N LEU A 525 -44.56 16.71 3.65
CA LEU A 525 -45.80 16.03 4.03
C LEU A 525 -46.79 17.05 4.59
N PRO A 526 -48.11 16.95 4.23
CA PRO A 526 -49.16 17.84 4.77
C PRO A 526 -49.18 17.83 6.31
N GLU A 527 -49.37 18.97 6.92
CA GLU A 527 -49.37 19.10 8.41
C GLU A 527 -50.54 18.32 9.04
N GLU A 528 -51.61 18.07 8.29
CA GLU A 528 -52.74 17.21 8.70
C GLU A 528 -52.25 15.77 8.96
N VAL A 529 -51.45 15.18 8.04
CA VAL A 529 -50.87 13.85 8.20
C VAL A 529 -49.91 13.82 9.38
N ILE A 530 -49.11 14.88 9.55
CA ILE A 530 -48.15 14.98 10.67
C ILE A 530 -48.92 15.08 12.02
N SER A 531 -50.07 15.74 12.07
CA SER A 531 -50.93 15.82 13.24
C SER A 531 -51.56 14.48 13.60
N GLU A 532 -52.03 13.71 12.62
CA GLU A 532 -52.55 12.36 12.81
C GLU A 532 -51.46 11.41 13.34
N VAL A 533 -50.21 11.50 12.80
CA VAL A 533 -49.07 10.72 13.31
C VAL A 533 -48.82 11.06 14.78
N ARG A 534 -48.89 12.35 15.18
CA ARG A 534 -48.67 12.76 16.57
C ARG A 534 -49.76 12.21 17.51
N GLU A 535 -51.01 12.22 17.09
CA GLU A 535 -52.11 11.63 17.86
C GLU A 535 -51.98 10.13 17.99
N THR A 536 -51.54 9.43 16.94
CA THR A 536 -51.36 7.97 16.93
C THR A 536 -50.19 7.53 17.81
N VAL A 537 -49.04 8.24 17.79
CA VAL A 537 -47.81 7.90 18.56
C VAL A 537 -47.94 8.30 20.05
N GLY A 538 -48.82 9.26 20.37
CA GLY A 538 -49.00 9.80 21.70
C GLY A 538 -48.12 11.02 22.04
N ALA A 539 -48.70 12.04 22.66
CA ALA A 539 -48.00 13.29 22.99
C ALA A 539 -46.83 13.09 23.96
N ASP A 540 -46.99 12.18 24.93
CA ASP A 540 -45.97 11.90 25.96
C ASP A 540 -44.66 11.40 25.36
N TYR A 541 -44.68 10.56 24.32
CA TYR A 541 -43.48 10.03 23.64
C TYR A 541 -42.71 11.16 22.92
N ILE A 542 -43.43 12.11 22.35
CA ILE A 542 -42.83 13.22 21.60
C ILE A 542 -42.24 14.27 22.57
N ASP A 543 -42.90 14.51 23.68
CA ASP A 543 -42.44 15.48 24.69
C ASP A 543 -41.24 14.92 25.49
N MET A 544 -41.16 13.62 25.74
CA MET A 544 -39.98 12.95 26.28
C MET A 544 -38.78 13.12 25.38
N ASP A 545 -38.94 12.97 24.07
CA ASP A 545 -37.89 13.18 23.07
C ASP A 545 -37.42 14.64 23.03
N LYS A 546 -38.33 15.60 23.17
CA LYS A 546 -37.99 17.05 23.30
C LYS A 546 -37.19 17.34 24.57
N TYR A 547 -37.67 16.85 25.73
CA TYR A 547 -36.99 17.07 27.01
C TYR A 547 -35.56 16.52 27.03
N LEU A 548 -35.37 15.30 26.52
CA LEU A 548 -34.04 14.69 26.35
C LEU A 548 -33.11 15.56 25.49
N GLN A 549 -33.66 16.23 24.49
CA GLN A 549 -32.90 17.04 23.55
C GLN A 549 -32.53 18.43 24.12
N ASP A 550 -33.37 19.04 24.93
CA ASP A 550 -33.02 20.29 25.63
C ASP A 550 -31.90 20.07 26.63
N VAL A 551 -31.90 18.93 27.32
CA VAL A 551 -30.77 18.48 28.15
C VAL A 551 -29.51 18.23 27.34
N ILE A 552 -29.64 17.68 26.10
CA ILE A 552 -28.51 17.49 25.16
C ILE A 552 -27.91 18.81 24.70
N ARG A 553 -28.78 19.83 24.43
CA ARG A 553 -28.34 21.18 24.05
C ARG A 553 -27.52 21.85 25.15
N ASP A 554 -27.99 21.79 26.38
CA ASP A 554 -27.32 22.40 27.54
C ASP A 554 -25.99 21.70 27.81
N LYS A 555 -25.92 20.37 27.68
CA LYS A 555 -24.65 19.63 27.79
C LYS A 555 -23.68 20.01 26.69
N ARG A 556 -24.13 20.20 25.42
CA ARG A 556 -23.26 20.66 24.32
C ARG A 556 -22.65 22.02 24.60
N TYR A 557 -23.44 22.96 25.09
CA TYR A 557 -22.92 24.26 25.46
C TYR A 557 -21.78 24.11 26.48
N TRP A 558 -21.96 23.27 27.49
CA TRP A 558 -20.97 23.03 28.49
C TRP A 558 -19.75 22.20 27.98
N GLU A 559 -19.96 21.24 27.08
CA GLU A 559 -18.90 20.48 26.45
C GLU A 559 -18.06 21.34 25.50
N SER A 560 -18.69 22.16 24.68
CA SER A 560 -18.01 23.14 23.83
C SER A 560 -17.18 24.12 24.67
N LYS A 561 -17.77 24.65 25.75
CA LYS A 561 -17.06 25.53 26.69
C LYS A 561 -15.87 24.82 27.36
N ARG A 562 -16.05 23.56 27.74
CA ARG A 562 -14.98 22.72 28.34
C ARG A 562 -13.87 22.38 27.33
N GLN A 563 -14.24 22.18 26.08
CA GLN A 563 -13.30 21.92 24.97
C GLN A 563 -12.47 23.15 24.63
N SER A 564 -13.11 24.33 24.59
CA SER A 564 -12.43 25.63 24.46
C SER A 564 -11.42 25.85 25.61
N ILE A 565 -11.85 25.60 26.86
CA ILE A 565 -10.97 25.72 28.03
C ILE A 565 -9.78 24.75 27.96
N ARG A 566 -10.01 23.52 27.52
CA ARG A 566 -8.91 22.55 27.34
C ARG A 566 -7.94 22.93 26.23
N GLN A 567 -8.44 23.52 25.14
CA GLN A 567 -7.57 24.02 24.06
C GLN A 567 -6.74 25.21 24.55
N GLU A 568 -7.35 26.12 25.29
CA GLU A 568 -6.64 27.25 25.92
C GLU A 568 -5.61 26.77 26.96
N GLU A 569 -5.97 25.78 27.81
CA GLU A 569 -5.03 25.16 28.74
C GLU A 569 -3.85 24.48 28.01
N LYS A 570 -4.11 23.81 26.88
CA LYS A 570 -3.06 23.16 26.08
C LYS A 570 -2.13 24.18 25.42
N LEU A 571 -2.67 25.22 24.83
CA LEU A 571 -1.89 26.33 24.26
C LEU A 571 -1.05 27.04 25.34
N LEU A 572 -1.61 27.24 26.53
CA LEU A 572 -0.90 27.81 27.67
C LEU A 572 0.23 26.89 28.18
N GLN A 573 -0.01 25.56 28.12
CA GLN A 573 0.98 24.58 28.53
C GLN A 573 2.13 24.46 27.51
N GLU A 574 1.81 24.52 26.21
CA GLU A 574 2.79 24.54 25.13
C GLU A 574 3.60 25.85 25.14
N ALA A 575 2.96 26.99 25.35
CA ALA A 575 3.65 28.27 25.51
C ALA A 575 4.56 28.29 26.75
N SER A 576 4.09 27.71 27.87
CA SER A 576 4.87 27.60 29.10
C SER A 576 6.08 26.66 28.94
N SER A 577 5.94 25.54 28.21
CA SER A 577 7.07 24.62 27.95
C SER A 577 8.11 25.28 27.01
N LYS A 578 7.70 25.93 25.95
CA LYS A 578 8.61 26.69 25.07
C LYS A 578 9.34 27.80 25.82
N TYR A 579 8.63 28.52 26.70
CA TYR A 579 9.26 29.55 27.51
C TYR A 579 10.31 28.97 28.48
N THR A 580 10.05 27.79 29.00
CA THR A 580 10.97 27.09 29.92
C THR A 580 12.20 26.58 29.16
N GLU A 581 12.04 26.04 27.94
CA GLU A 581 13.14 25.63 27.07
C GLU A 581 14.00 26.82 26.64
N GLU A 582 13.38 27.92 26.28
CA GLU A 582 14.07 29.13 25.86
C GLU A 582 14.86 29.75 27.04
N MET A 583 14.29 29.73 28.25
CA MET A 583 14.98 30.15 29.47
C MET A 583 16.17 29.25 29.83
N MET A 584 16.05 27.93 29.63
CA MET A 584 17.19 27.01 29.80
C MET A 584 18.28 27.26 28.77
N ARG A 585 17.92 27.47 27.53
CA ARG A 585 18.85 27.78 26.46
C ARG A 585 19.63 29.09 26.70
N ILE A 586 18.91 30.14 27.10
CA ILE A 586 19.52 31.42 27.47
C ILE A 586 20.45 31.24 28.69
N ALA A 587 20.07 30.42 29.65
CA ALA A 587 20.91 30.14 30.83
C ALA A 587 22.20 29.37 30.47
N GLU A 588 22.13 28.43 29.52
CA GLU A 588 23.29 27.72 28.99
C GLU A 588 24.20 28.62 28.13
N GLU A 589 23.64 29.43 27.24
CA GLU A 589 24.41 30.40 26.45
C GLU A 589 25.12 31.42 27.35
N ARG A 590 24.41 31.91 28.37
CA ARG A 590 25.02 32.81 29.34
C ARG A 590 26.17 32.13 30.08
N LYS A 591 26.00 30.85 30.46
CA LYS A 591 27.08 30.08 31.11
C LYS A 591 28.27 29.86 30.18
N ARG A 592 28.03 29.63 28.91
CA ARG A 592 29.09 29.49 27.89
C ARG A 592 29.83 30.79 27.68
N ILE A 593 29.13 31.90 27.48
CA ILE A 593 29.73 33.22 27.29
C ILE A 593 30.60 33.61 28.52
N ILE A 594 30.14 33.38 29.72
CA ILE A 594 30.89 33.65 30.94
C ILE A 594 32.16 32.75 31.02
N ALA A 595 32.05 31.49 30.63
CA ALA A 595 33.19 30.57 30.63
C ALA A 595 34.24 30.97 29.57
N GLU A 596 33.81 31.38 28.38
CA GLU A 596 34.68 31.88 27.31
C GLU A 596 35.37 33.19 27.74
N ALA A 597 34.63 34.14 28.30
CA ALA A 597 35.18 35.40 28.81
C ALA A 597 36.21 35.17 29.94
N LYS A 598 35.93 34.16 30.82
CA LYS A 598 36.86 33.76 31.89
C LYS A 598 38.16 33.18 31.35
N LYS A 599 38.02 32.32 30.32
CA LYS A 599 39.18 31.72 29.63
C LYS A 599 40.05 32.76 28.90
N GLU A 600 39.39 33.74 28.25
CA GLU A 600 40.09 34.84 27.59
C GLU A 600 40.80 35.76 28.62
N ALA A 601 40.13 36.08 29.73
CA ALA A 601 40.74 36.84 30.81
C ALA A 601 41.95 36.13 31.43
N GLN A 602 41.87 34.81 31.64
CA GLN A 602 43.00 34.00 32.13
C GLN A 602 44.15 33.99 31.11
N ARG A 603 43.87 33.95 29.79
CA ARG A 603 44.89 34.03 28.74
C ARG A 603 45.61 35.37 28.76
N LEU A 604 44.86 36.49 28.82
CA LEU A 604 45.41 37.82 28.93
C LEU A 604 46.31 38.05 30.18
N ILE A 605 45.89 37.50 31.34
CA ILE A 605 46.67 37.53 32.57
C ILE A 605 47.95 36.72 32.42
N GLN A 606 47.91 35.55 31.75
CA GLN A 606 49.12 34.73 31.49
C GLN A 606 50.06 35.42 30.51
N GLU A 607 49.53 36.04 29.46
CA GLU A 607 50.31 36.78 28.47
C GLU A 607 51.00 38.04 29.12
N ALA A 608 50.18 38.76 29.95
CA ALA A 608 50.70 39.90 30.70
C ALA A 608 51.79 39.47 31.75
N GLY A 609 51.52 38.32 32.43
CA GLY A 609 52.51 37.71 33.36
C GLY A 609 53.80 37.32 32.63
N GLY A 610 53.69 36.73 31.41
CA GLY A 610 54.87 36.41 30.61
C GLY A 610 55.65 37.62 30.10
N GLN A 611 54.94 38.72 29.78
CA GLN A 611 55.61 39.99 29.42
C GLN A 611 56.32 40.60 30.62
N ILE A 612 55.66 40.62 31.78
CA ILE A 612 56.30 41.13 33.02
C ILE A 612 57.53 40.28 33.40
N GLU A 613 57.47 38.93 33.25
CA GLU A 613 58.63 38.08 33.50
C GLU A 613 59.77 38.30 32.48
N ARG A 614 59.46 38.60 31.21
CA ARG A 614 60.45 38.98 30.21
C ARG A 614 61.07 40.31 30.55
N THR A 615 60.24 41.31 30.88
CA THR A 615 60.72 42.62 31.31
C THR A 615 61.56 42.57 32.60
N ILE A 616 61.18 41.68 33.56
CA ILE A 616 61.98 41.43 34.79
C ILE A 616 63.32 40.75 34.42
N ARG A 617 63.35 39.89 33.43
CA ARG A 617 64.55 39.23 32.96
C ARG A 617 65.51 40.26 32.27
N GLU A 618 64.96 41.14 31.45
CA GLU A 618 65.70 42.25 30.81
C GLU A 618 66.25 43.24 31.85
N ILE A 619 65.48 43.57 32.90
CA ILE A 619 65.92 44.41 34.01
C ILE A 619 67.02 43.68 34.88
N ARG A 620 66.96 42.34 35.02
CA ARG A 620 67.94 41.54 35.68
C ARG A 620 69.30 41.51 34.95
N GLU A 621 69.31 41.57 33.63
CA GLU A 621 70.45 41.61 32.77
C GLU A 621 71.08 43.02 32.84
N ALA A 622 70.32 44.05 33.29
CA ALA A 622 70.76 45.44 33.40
C ALA A 622 71.15 45.95 34.82
N GLU A 623 71.60 45.08 35.72
CA GLU A 623 72.08 45.38 37.09
C GLU A 623 71.24 46.41 37.87
N ALA A 624 70.10 46.04 38.51
CA ALA A 624 69.51 46.78 39.62
C ALA A 624 68.64 46.00 40.55
N ALA A 625 68.89 46.08 41.84
CA ALA A 625 68.17 45.83 43.09
C ALA A 625 67.22 44.58 43.21
N LYS A 626 67.72 43.59 43.97
CA LYS A 626 67.08 42.30 44.30
C LYS A 626 65.86 42.40 45.20
N ASP A 627 65.59 43.40 45.93
CA ASP A 627 64.59 43.43 47.00
C ASP A 627 63.20 43.93 46.56
N GLU A 628 63.04 44.83 45.64
CA GLU A 628 61.72 45.28 45.17
C GLU A 628 61.00 44.27 44.29
N THR A 629 61.74 43.46 43.57
CA THR A 629 61.18 42.42 42.66
C THR A 629 60.52 41.24 43.44
N ARG A 630 61.00 40.98 44.65
CA ARG A 630 60.43 39.92 45.53
C ARG A 630 59.12 40.35 46.10
N ILE A 631 58.92 41.60 46.47
CA ILE A 631 57.62 42.10 47.02
C ILE A 631 56.55 42.18 45.95
N ILE A 632 56.92 42.53 44.71
CA ILE A 632 55.97 42.59 43.60
C ILE A 632 55.49 41.16 43.20
N ARG A 633 56.37 40.15 43.21
CA ARG A 633 56.01 38.74 42.95
C ARG A 633 55.09 38.20 44.06
N GLN A 634 55.27 38.55 45.28
CA GLN A 634 54.43 38.07 46.37
C GLN A 634 53.04 38.68 46.30
N ARG A 635 52.93 39.98 46.03
CA ARG A 635 51.62 40.66 45.80
C ARG A 635 50.86 40.12 44.60
N LEU A 636 51.54 39.70 43.49
CA LEU A 636 50.88 39.13 42.33
C LEU A 636 50.38 37.69 42.57
N ALA A 637 51.10 36.90 43.37
CA ALA A 637 50.71 35.59 43.81
C ALA A 637 49.47 35.66 44.75
N ASP A 638 49.52 36.58 45.73
CA ASP A 638 48.41 36.79 46.68
C ASP A 638 47.12 37.32 45.99
N TYR A 639 47.30 38.18 44.95
CA TYR A 639 46.18 38.66 44.14
C TYR A 639 45.59 37.55 43.27
N LYS A 640 46.40 36.59 42.77
CA LYS A 640 45.97 35.46 41.94
C LYS A 640 45.19 34.42 42.78
N GLU A 641 45.61 34.20 44.03
CA GLU A 641 45.00 33.29 45.01
C GLU A 641 43.70 33.87 45.59
N GLY A 642 43.61 35.18 45.80
CA GLY A 642 42.41 35.89 46.24
C GLY A 642 41.27 35.86 45.22
N LEU A 643 41.59 36.04 43.91
CA LEU A 643 40.63 36.00 42.82
C LEU A 643 39.99 34.59 42.64
N SER A 644 40.73 33.50 42.86
CA SER A 644 40.22 32.12 42.75
C SER A 644 39.28 31.73 43.89
N ALA A 645 39.57 32.23 45.14
CA ALA A 645 38.78 31.86 46.32
C ALA A 645 37.44 32.62 46.42
N GLU A 646 37.38 33.89 46.01
CA GLU A 646 36.11 34.64 45.96
C GLU A 646 35.14 34.14 44.86
N GLU A 647 35.66 33.73 43.71
CA GLU A 647 34.85 33.23 42.61
C GLU A 647 34.24 31.83 42.90
N GLU A 648 34.95 30.92 43.57
CA GLU A 648 34.42 29.64 43.98
C GLU A 648 33.34 29.79 45.08
N ALA A 649 33.47 30.72 45.99
CA ALA A 649 32.48 31.01 47.01
C ALA A 649 31.19 31.62 46.42
N GLU A 650 31.29 32.54 45.43
CA GLU A 650 30.14 33.14 44.75
C GLU A 650 29.43 32.11 43.85
N ALA A 651 30.18 31.25 43.11
CA ALA A 651 29.61 30.22 42.28
C ALA A 651 28.83 29.18 43.09
N LEU A 652 29.36 28.81 44.28
CA LEU A 652 28.70 27.88 45.17
C LEU A 652 27.44 28.48 45.84
N ALA A 653 27.45 29.77 46.15
CA ALA A 653 26.29 30.49 46.71
C ALA A 653 25.19 30.66 45.70
N ARG A 654 25.52 30.92 44.42
CA ARG A 654 24.55 31.03 43.32
C ARG A 654 23.93 29.68 42.94
N ALA A 655 24.70 28.58 42.93
CA ALA A 655 24.23 27.24 42.66
C ALA A 655 23.23 26.77 43.78
N LYS A 656 23.53 27.07 45.04
CA LYS A 656 22.61 26.77 46.16
C LYS A 656 21.31 27.59 46.12
N LYS A 657 21.33 28.80 45.60
CA LYS A 657 20.13 29.65 45.45
C LYS A 657 19.22 29.18 44.34
N THR A 658 19.77 28.79 43.18
CA THR A 658 19.01 28.19 42.05
C THR A 658 18.44 26.83 42.40
N GLN A 659 19.18 26.00 43.12
CA GLN A 659 18.71 24.68 43.56
C GLN A 659 17.51 24.79 44.51
N ARG A 660 17.56 25.74 45.47
CA ARG A 660 16.45 26.02 46.39
C ARG A 660 15.19 26.60 45.66
N GLU A 661 15.36 27.34 44.59
CA GLU A 661 14.26 27.86 43.81
C GLU A 661 13.59 26.76 42.98
N VAL A 662 14.35 25.87 42.37
CA VAL A 662 13.85 24.69 41.64
C VAL A 662 13.13 23.72 42.61
N GLU A 663 13.68 23.47 43.77
CA GLU A 663 13.03 22.64 44.82
C GLU A 663 11.72 23.27 45.32
N ARG A 664 11.63 24.58 45.45
CA ARG A 664 10.38 25.29 45.77
C ARG A 664 9.33 25.18 44.67
N LEU A 665 9.70 25.24 43.41
CA LEU A 665 8.80 25.08 42.28
C LEU A 665 8.30 23.64 42.14
N LEU A 666 9.16 22.65 42.34
CA LEU A 666 8.81 21.23 42.37
C LEU A 666 7.87 20.89 43.55
N ALA A 667 8.15 21.41 44.72
CA ALA A 667 7.30 21.21 45.90
C ALA A 667 5.90 21.88 45.74
N ARG A 668 5.83 23.02 45.04
CA ARG A 668 4.57 23.66 44.70
C ARG A 668 3.73 22.86 43.73
N ARG A 669 4.40 22.21 42.76
CA ARG A 669 3.80 21.33 41.74
C ARG A 669 3.29 20.03 42.37
N GLN A 670 4.04 19.43 43.34
CA GLN A 670 3.61 18.25 44.08
C GLN A 670 2.39 18.55 44.98
N ARG A 671 2.37 19.69 45.67
CA ARG A 671 1.20 20.10 46.48
C ARG A 671 -0.05 20.37 45.65
N HIS A 672 0.10 20.78 44.37
CA HIS A 672 -1.05 20.97 43.46
C HIS A 672 -1.54 19.61 42.94
N ALA A 673 -0.66 18.64 42.69
CA ALA A 673 -1.01 17.26 42.31
C ALA A 673 -1.71 16.52 43.46
N ASP A 674 -1.19 16.66 44.68
CA ASP A 674 -1.76 16.06 45.89
C ASP A 674 -3.14 16.63 46.26
N ARG A 675 -3.39 17.91 46.01
CA ARG A 675 -4.74 18.49 46.12
C ARG A 675 -5.74 17.98 45.12
N LYS A 676 -5.28 17.62 43.89
CA LYS A 676 -6.11 17.03 42.83
C LYS A 676 -6.42 15.56 43.10
N ALA A 677 -5.54 14.85 43.85
CA ALA A 677 -5.71 13.46 44.22
C ALA A 677 -6.63 13.27 45.48
N LYS A 678 -6.74 14.27 46.33
CA LYS A 678 -7.56 14.20 47.56
C LYS A 678 -9.04 14.57 47.40
N GLY A 679 -9.50 14.91 46.19
CA GLY A 679 -10.86 15.33 45.86
C GLY A 679 -11.82 14.23 45.37
N LYS A 680 -11.46 12.93 45.53
CA LYS A 680 -12.36 11.82 45.21
C LYS A 680 -12.60 10.97 46.45
N GLU A 681 -13.74 11.17 47.09
CA GLU A 681 -14.28 10.20 48.05
C GLU A 681 -14.79 8.94 47.34
N PRO A 682 -14.62 7.76 47.93
CA PRO A 682 -15.09 6.51 47.36
C PRO A 682 -16.53 6.22 47.80
N LEU A 683 -17.39 5.85 46.83
CA LEU A 683 -18.72 5.30 47.02
C LEU A 683 -18.65 3.83 47.50
N PRO A 684 -19.63 3.35 48.26
CA PRO A 684 -19.50 2.09 49.01
C PRO A 684 -19.71 0.83 48.16
N LYS A 685 -19.00 -0.21 48.54
CA LYS A 685 -19.03 -1.58 47.98
C LYS A 685 -20.38 -2.24 48.26
N LEU A 686 -20.99 -2.83 47.22
CA LEU A 686 -22.08 -3.79 47.33
C LEU A 686 -21.54 -5.24 47.18
N HIS A 687 -22.19 -6.11 47.94
CA HIS A 687 -21.84 -7.52 48.17
C HIS A 687 -21.84 -8.40 46.93
N GLN A 688 -20.91 -9.34 46.87
CA GLN A 688 -20.92 -10.56 46.05
C GLN A 688 -21.82 -11.64 46.69
N PRO A 689 -22.49 -12.49 45.91
CA PRO A 689 -22.85 -13.81 46.31
C PRO A 689 -22.02 -14.89 45.60
N SER A 690 -21.78 -15.93 46.36
CA SER A 690 -20.93 -17.08 46.18
C SER A 690 -21.35 -18.05 45.07
N GLU A 691 -20.34 -18.77 44.59
CA GLU A 691 -20.36 -19.91 43.69
C GLU A 691 -21.23 -21.10 44.21
N GLU A 692 -21.92 -21.75 43.28
CA GLU A 692 -22.20 -23.16 43.34
C GLU A 692 -22.14 -23.76 41.93
N ALA A 693 -21.32 -24.78 41.79
CA ALA A 693 -21.23 -25.62 40.60
C ALA A 693 -22.28 -26.72 40.59
N PRO A 694 -22.69 -27.24 39.47
CA PRO A 694 -22.92 -28.69 39.40
C PRO A 694 -22.27 -29.41 38.22
N SER A 695 -21.91 -30.60 38.59
CA SER A 695 -21.21 -31.64 37.89
C SER A 695 -22.06 -32.39 36.83
N SER A 696 -21.25 -33.10 36.00
CA SER A 696 -21.59 -34.36 35.30
C SER A 696 -22.40 -34.34 34.00
N ALA A 697 -21.67 -34.60 32.90
CA ALA A 697 -22.25 -35.12 31.65
C ALA A 697 -21.96 -36.61 31.51
N THR A 698 -23.01 -37.37 31.31
CA THR A 698 -23.02 -38.84 31.06
C THR A 698 -22.68 -39.11 29.57
N PRO A 699 -21.94 -40.21 29.22
CA PRO A 699 -21.61 -40.51 27.83
C PRO A 699 -22.76 -41.24 27.13
N LEU A 700 -23.04 -40.82 25.87
CA LEU A 700 -23.98 -41.48 24.97
C LEU A 700 -23.36 -42.73 24.31
N PRO A 701 -24.15 -43.77 23.96
CA PRO A 701 -23.66 -45.04 23.46
C PRO A 701 -23.18 -45.00 22.00
N THR A 702 -22.05 -45.66 21.78
CA THR A 702 -21.38 -45.81 20.49
C THR A 702 -22.11 -46.80 19.60
N ALA A 703 -22.64 -46.39 18.47
CA ALA A 703 -23.18 -47.28 17.44
C ALA A 703 -22.04 -48.04 16.73
N PRO A 704 -22.23 -49.31 16.31
CA PRO A 704 -21.19 -50.07 15.60
C PRO A 704 -20.89 -49.49 14.24
N LEU A 705 -19.58 -49.42 13.88
CA LEU A 705 -19.10 -48.92 12.60
C LEU A 705 -19.36 -49.97 11.51
N THR A 706 -20.03 -49.56 10.43
CA THR A 706 -20.37 -50.41 9.27
C THR A 706 -19.90 -49.72 7.99
N GLU A 707 -19.78 -50.50 6.88
CA GLU A 707 -19.49 -49.91 5.58
C GLU A 707 -20.59 -48.91 5.20
N GLY A 708 -20.18 -47.76 4.68
CA GLY A 708 -21.06 -46.61 4.40
C GLY A 708 -21.29 -45.66 5.59
N SER A 709 -20.71 -45.96 6.79
CA SER A 709 -20.77 -45.03 7.93
C SER A 709 -19.87 -43.80 7.72
N VAL A 710 -20.39 -42.62 8.09
CA VAL A 710 -19.60 -41.38 8.11
C VAL A 710 -18.85 -41.32 9.43
N VAL A 711 -17.54 -41.15 9.36
CA VAL A 711 -16.62 -41.18 10.51
C VAL A 711 -15.71 -39.98 10.53
N ARG A 712 -15.24 -39.62 11.74
CA ARG A 712 -14.20 -38.66 11.96
C ARG A 712 -12.90 -39.33 12.32
N ILE A 713 -11.80 -38.93 11.75
CA ILE A 713 -10.48 -39.47 12.04
C ILE A 713 -9.91 -38.71 13.25
N GLU A 714 -9.35 -39.43 14.21
CA GLU A 714 -8.73 -38.87 15.39
C GLU A 714 -7.63 -37.87 15.02
N GLY A 715 -7.74 -36.64 15.53
CA GLY A 715 -6.80 -35.52 15.22
C GLY A 715 -7.10 -34.75 13.93
N GLN A 716 -8.18 -35.06 13.20
CA GLN A 716 -8.58 -34.33 12.00
C GLN A 716 -10.01 -33.79 12.07
N LYS A 717 -10.28 -32.61 11.51
CA LYS A 717 -11.62 -32.00 11.42
C LYS A 717 -12.45 -32.53 10.23
N ALA A 718 -11.81 -33.24 9.30
CA ALA A 718 -12.45 -33.76 8.09
C ALA A 718 -13.30 -35.01 8.40
N LEU A 719 -14.47 -35.11 7.75
CA LEU A 719 -15.35 -36.28 7.79
C LEU A 719 -15.08 -37.15 6.56
N GLY A 720 -15.02 -38.48 6.76
CA GLY A 720 -14.84 -39.45 5.69
C GLY A 720 -15.90 -40.53 5.74
N THR A 721 -16.13 -41.23 4.62
CA THR A 721 -17.07 -42.37 4.53
C THR A 721 -16.29 -43.66 4.42
N ILE A 722 -16.64 -44.67 5.24
CA ILE A 722 -16.01 -45.97 5.17
C ILE A 722 -16.43 -46.68 3.88
N ILE A 723 -15.47 -47.08 3.05
CA ILE A 723 -15.70 -47.82 1.80
C ILE A 723 -15.67 -49.32 2.06
N SER A 724 -14.71 -49.80 2.86
CA SER A 724 -14.57 -51.23 3.22
C SER A 724 -13.95 -51.37 4.62
N LEU A 725 -14.33 -52.43 5.32
CA LEU A 725 -13.85 -52.80 6.63
C LEU A 725 -13.14 -54.15 6.55
N SER A 726 -11.85 -54.22 6.84
CA SER A 726 -11.04 -55.45 6.88
C SER A 726 -10.42 -55.64 8.27
N GLY A 727 -11.16 -56.32 9.15
CA GLY A 727 -10.71 -56.70 10.48
C GLY A 727 -10.25 -55.54 11.36
N ARG A 728 -8.99 -55.17 11.38
CA ARG A 728 -8.40 -54.07 12.18
C ARG A 728 -8.21 -52.76 11.43
N GLU A 729 -8.48 -52.74 10.14
CA GLU A 729 -8.28 -51.55 9.26
C GLU A 729 -9.54 -51.25 8.47
N ALA A 730 -9.79 -49.98 8.22
CA ALA A 730 -10.89 -49.47 7.39
C ALA A 730 -10.34 -48.56 6.29
N THR A 731 -10.81 -48.74 5.06
CA THR A 731 -10.55 -47.80 3.96
C THR A 731 -11.62 -46.72 4.00
N VAL A 732 -11.16 -45.46 4.20
CA VAL A 732 -12.03 -44.29 4.34
C VAL A 732 -11.83 -43.37 3.16
N ALA A 733 -12.92 -42.94 2.53
CA ALA A 733 -12.89 -41.88 1.49
C ALA A 733 -12.99 -40.50 2.13
N LEU A 734 -12.04 -39.66 1.84
CA LEU A 734 -11.97 -38.22 2.19
C LEU A 734 -12.05 -37.40 0.89
N GLY A 735 -13.26 -37.15 0.36
CA GLY A 735 -13.44 -36.61 -0.98
C GLY A 735 -12.95 -37.58 -2.06
N GLU A 736 -11.99 -37.22 -2.88
CA GLU A 736 -11.40 -38.06 -3.92
C GLU A 736 -10.24 -38.96 -3.43
N LEU A 737 -9.74 -38.73 -2.23
CA LEU A 737 -8.64 -39.48 -1.63
C LEU A 737 -9.17 -40.70 -0.82
N LYS A 738 -8.61 -41.89 -1.12
CA LYS A 738 -8.87 -43.12 -0.36
C LYS A 738 -7.68 -43.41 0.54
N THR A 739 -7.89 -43.56 1.84
CA THR A 739 -6.81 -43.82 2.82
C THR A 739 -7.19 -44.99 3.72
N THR A 740 -6.28 -45.89 3.98
CA THR A 740 -6.47 -47.00 4.92
C THR A 740 -6.06 -46.58 6.33
N ILE A 741 -6.94 -46.69 7.31
CA ILE A 741 -6.77 -46.21 8.68
C ILE A 741 -7.19 -47.27 9.65
N PRO A 742 -6.42 -47.50 10.74
CA PRO A 742 -6.85 -48.43 11.82
C PRO A 742 -8.20 -48.04 12.42
N VAL A 743 -9.13 -48.99 12.56
CA VAL A 743 -10.49 -48.78 13.08
C VAL A 743 -10.49 -48.10 14.45
N LYS A 744 -9.46 -48.29 15.26
CA LYS A 744 -9.32 -47.68 16.59
C LYS A 744 -9.20 -46.12 16.55
N ARG A 745 -8.88 -45.54 15.42
CA ARG A 745 -8.72 -44.09 15.18
C ARG A 745 -9.93 -43.46 14.51
N LEU A 746 -11.01 -44.20 14.37
CA LEU A 746 -12.24 -43.74 13.74
C LEU A 746 -13.34 -43.57 14.78
N HIS A 747 -13.97 -42.43 14.82
CA HIS A 747 -15.09 -42.11 15.70
C HIS A 747 -16.38 -41.93 14.90
N ALA A 748 -17.43 -42.58 15.33
CA ALA A 748 -18.76 -42.43 14.74
C ALA A 748 -19.27 -41.01 14.93
N VAL A 749 -19.89 -40.45 13.91
CA VAL A 749 -20.45 -39.08 13.92
C VAL A 749 -21.97 -39.18 14.17
N SER A 750 -22.54 -38.11 14.76
CA SER A 750 -23.96 -38.07 15.04
C SER A 750 -24.83 -38.20 13.76
N PRO A 751 -26.03 -38.80 13.82
CA PRO A 751 -26.88 -38.96 12.64
C PRO A 751 -27.17 -37.66 11.88
N ALA A 752 -27.28 -36.53 12.60
CA ALA A 752 -27.49 -35.22 12.03
C ALA A 752 -26.27 -34.69 11.26
N GLU A 753 -25.06 -35.02 11.70
CA GLU A 753 -23.80 -34.66 11.04
C GLU A 753 -23.54 -35.55 9.81
N ALA A 754 -23.88 -36.84 9.92
CA ALA A 754 -23.79 -37.80 8.83
C ALA A 754 -24.74 -37.47 7.68
N GLU A 755 -25.96 -36.99 7.98
CA GLU A 755 -26.95 -36.59 6.97
C GLU A 755 -26.56 -35.30 6.24
N ARG A 756 -25.91 -34.33 6.95
CA ARG A 756 -25.34 -33.12 6.34
C ARG A 756 -24.14 -33.42 5.41
N HIS A 757 -23.37 -34.46 5.74
CA HIS A 757 -22.28 -34.92 4.89
C HIS A 757 -22.78 -35.64 3.65
N ARG A 758 -23.83 -36.46 3.76
CA ARG A 758 -24.48 -37.16 2.62
C ARG A 758 -25.16 -36.20 1.65
N LYS A 759 -25.77 -35.11 2.11
CA LYS A 759 -26.36 -34.07 1.25
C LYS A 759 -25.33 -33.28 0.46
N LYS A 760 -24.06 -33.28 0.89
CA LYS A 760 -22.94 -32.63 0.15
C LYS A 760 -22.34 -33.51 -0.96
N ILE A 761 -22.67 -34.82 -0.99
CA ILE A 761 -22.15 -35.77 -1.98
C ILE A 761 -23.32 -36.30 -2.79
N SER A 762 -23.95 -35.48 -3.61
CA SER A 762 -24.86 -35.94 -4.67
C SER A 762 -24.07 -36.22 -5.96
N PRO A 763 -24.29 -37.34 -6.66
CA PRO A 763 -23.45 -37.79 -7.76
C PRO A 763 -23.81 -37.12 -9.09
N THR A 764 -23.65 -35.83 -9.23
CA THR A 764 -23.82 -35.15 -10.54
C THR A 764 -22.82 -33.98 -10.69
N GLN A 765 -21.57 -34.19 -10.28
CA GLN A 765 -20.47 -33.31 -10.61
C GLN A 765 -19.13 -34.07 -10.64
N ALA A 766 -19.07 -35.10 -11.43
CA ALA A 766 -17.82 -35.58 -11.98
C ALA A 766 -17.47 -34.68 -13.18
N VAL A 767 -16.23 -34.17 -13.17
CA VAL A 767 -15.60 -33.36 -14.21
C VAL A 767 -16.05 -31.88 -14.28
N ARG A 768 -15.52 -31.04 -13.39
CA ARG A 768 -15.23 -29.66 -13.71
C ARG A 768 -13.85 -29.31 -13.09
N SER A 769 -12.86 -29.25 -13.97
CA SER A 769 -11.61 -28.51 -13.72
C SER A 769 -11.97 -27.04 -13.60
N SER A 770 -12.26 -26.59 -12.36
CA SER A 770 -12.98 -25.34 -12.10
C SER A 770 -12.17 -24.06 -12.20
N GLY A 771 -10.85 -24.11 -12.47
CA GLY A 771 -10.04 -22.89 -12.53
C GLY A 771 -10.03 -22.20 -13.90
N ILE A 772 -10.13 -22.95 -14.99
CA ILE A 772 -10.04 -22.37 -16.35
C ILE A 772 -11.43 -21.95 -16.84
N ILE A 773 -12.46 -22.66 -16.45
CA ILE A 773 -13.85 -22.38 -16.89
C ILE A 773 -14.39 -21.13 -16.21
N ASP A 774 -14.08 -20.90 -14.93
CA ASP A 774 -14.48 -19.68 -14.23
C ASP A 774 -13.75 -18.43 -14.76
N GLN A 775 -12.49 -18.54 -15.15
CA GLN A 775 -11.77 -17.46 -15.83
C GLN A 775 -12.34 -17.15 -17.22
N ILE A 776 -12.74 -18.18 -17.96
CA ILE A 776 -13.39 -18.02 -19.28
C ILE A 776 -14.78 -17.41 -19.12
N HIS A 777 -15.56 -17.82 -18.10
CA HIS A 777 -16.87 -17.23 -17.82
C HIS A 777 -16.77 -15.76 -17.35
N GLN A 778 -15.82 -15.40 -16.50
CA GLN A 778 -15.60 -14.02 -16.11
C GLN A 778 -15.13 -13.15 -17.30
N LYS A 779 -14.18 -13.64 -18.11
CA LYS A 779 -13.78 -12.95 -19.34
C LYS A 779 -14.92 -12.78 -20.34
N ARG A 780 -15.80 -13.78 -20.46
CA ARG A 780 -16.97 -13.71 -21.36
C ARG A 780 -17.99 -12.65 -20.90
N LEU A 781 -18.14 -12.42 -19.60
CA LEU A 781 -19.04 -11.39 -19.04
C LEU A 781 -18.45 -9.98 -19.16
N THR A 782 -17.12 -9.84 -19.23
CA THR A 782 -16.43 -8.55 -19.33
C THR A 782 -15.98 -8.21 -20.75
N PHE A 783 -16.07 -9.14 -21.70
CA PHE A 783 -15.68 -8.95 -23.08
C PHE A 783 -16.60 -7.93 -23.77
N ARG A 784 -16.02 -6.86 -24.29
CA ARG A 784 -16.75 -5.86 -25.08
C ARG A 784 -16.88 -6.36 -26.51
N GLN A 785 -18.11 -6.52 -26.97
CA GLN A 785 -18.41 -6.98 -28.33
C GLN A 785 -18.17 -5.92 -29.42
N GLU A 786 -17.45 -4.86 -29.09
CA GLU A 786 -17.17 -3.73 -29.97
C GLU A 786 -15.73 -3.24 -29.78
N ILE A 787 -15.03 -3.02 -30.92
CA ILE A 787 -13.69 -2.40 -30.95
C ILE A 787 -13.72 -1.15 -31.83
N ASP A 788 -13.08 -0.06 -31.38
CA ASP A 788 -12.95 1.20 -32.09
C ASP A 788 -11.51 1.37 -32.61
N VAL A 789 -11.34 1.28 -33.91
CA VAL A 789 -10.05 1.43 -34.62
C VAL A 789 -9.98 2.71 -35.45
N ARG A 790 -10.87 3.66 -35.24
CA ARG A 790 -10.85 4.95 -35.91
C ARG A 790 -9.60 5.73 -35.57
N GLY A 791 -8.91 6.24 -36.58
CA GLY A 791 -7.66 6.99 -36.40
C GLY A 791 -6.40 6.12 -36.35
N PHE A 792 -6.49 4.80 -36.37
CA PHE A 792 -5.35 3.90 -36.46
C PHE A 792 -4.79 3.87 -37.89
N ARG A 793 -3.49 3.53 -38.01
CA ARG A 793 -2.93 3.19 -39.32
C ARG A 793 -3.42 1.81 -39.75
N ALA A 794 -3.44 1.54 -41.05
CA ALA A 794 -4.02 0.30 -41.58
C ALA A 794 -3.42 -0.98 -40.94
N ASN A 795 -2.11 -1.03 -40.78
CA ASN A 795 -1.43 -2.18 -40.14
C ASN A 795 -1.80 -2.31 -38.67
N GLU A 796 -1.77 -1.21 -37.89
CA GLU A 796 -2.13 -1.18 -36.46
C GLU A 796 -3.59 -1.58 -36.25
N ALA A 797 -4.48 -1.17 -37.17
CA ALA A 797 -5.89 -1.55 -37.12
C ALA A 797 -6.10 -3.04 -37.37
N VAL A 798 -5.39 -3.63 -38.34
CA VAL A 798 -5.45 -5.07 -38.64
C VAL A 798 -4.91 -5.89 -37.46
N ASP A 799 -3.79 -5.49 -36.83
CA ASP A 799 -3.22 -6.17 -35.69
C ASP A 799 -4.19 -6.12 -34.48
N ALA A 800 -4.77 -4.94 -34.18
CA ALA A 800 -5.75 -4.79 -33.10
C ALA A 800 -7.01 -5.64 -33.31
N VAL A 801 -7.50 -5.68 -34.57
CA VAL A 801 -8.65 -6.51 -34.96
C VAL A 801 -8.30 -8.00 -34.86
N ALA A 802 -7.08 -8.40 -35.24
CA ALA A 802 -6.62 -9.78 -35.15
C ALA A 802 -6.69 -10.31 -33.70
N TYR A 803 -6.12 -9.57 -32.75
CA TYR A 803 -6.19 -9.93 -31.31
C TYR A 803 -7.64 -9.98 -30.81
N PHE A 804 -8.45 -9.01 -31.20
CA PHE A 804 -9.85 -8.93 -30.79
C PHE A 804 -10.70 -10.08 -31.32
N ILE A 805 -10.52 -10.48 -32.59
CA ILE A 805 -11.21 -11.63 -33.20
C ILE A 805 -10.74 -12.95 -32.56
N ASP A 806 -9.44 -13.11 -32.32
CA ASP A 806 -8.91 -14.30 -31.65
C ASP A 806 -9.48 -14.46 -30.23
N GLU A 807 -9.58 -13.36 -29.48
CA GLU A 807 -10.18 -13.38 -28.15
C GLU A 807 -11.68 -13.69 -28.20
N ALA A 808 -12.42 -13.12 -29.17
CA ALA A 808 -13.83 -13.37 -29.37
C ALA A 808 -14.11 -14.85 -29.73
N LEU A 809 -13.27 -15.46 -30.60
CA LEU A 809 -13.34 -16.87 -30.96
C LEU A 809 -13.05 -17.78 -29.76
N GLN A 810 -12.04 -17.47 -28.94
CA GLN A 810 -11.72 -18.23 -27.73
C GLN A 810 -12.86 -18.18 -26.70
N LEU A 811 -13.57 -17.05 -26.61
CA LEU A 811 -14.68 -16.87 -25.69
C LEU A 811 -16.03 -17.38 -26.24
N GLY A 812 -16.06 -17.85 -27.49
CA GLY A 812 -17.26 -18.34 -28.16
C GLY A 812 -18.35 -17.26 -28.32
N VAL A 813 -17.95 -16.05 -28.66
CA VAL A 813 -18.86 -14.92 -28.94
C VAL A 813 -19.37 -15.07 -30.37
N SER A 814 -20.67 -15.02 -30.57
CA SER A 814 -21.29 -15.25 -31.89
C SER A 814 -21.22 -14.06 -32.83
N SER A 815 -21.03 -12.85 -32.33
CA SER A 815 -21.00 -11.64 -33.18
C SER A 815 -20.26 -10.51 -32.49
N VAL A 816 -19.45 -9.76 -33.28
CA VAL A 816 -18.73 -8.56 -32.80
C VAL A 816 -18.81 -7.42 -33.82
N ARG A 817 -18.53 -6.19 -33.37
CA ARG A 817 -18.60 -4.97 -34.15
C ARG A 817 -17.25 -4.26 -34.22
N ILE A 818 -16.82 -3.83 -35.37
CA ILE A 818 -15.56 -3.13 -35.61
C ILE A 818 -15.87 -1.75 -36.19
N LEU A 819 -15.56 -0.70 -35.41
CA LEU A 819 -15.77 0.70 -35.82
C LEU A 819 -14.50 1.22 -36.48
N HIS A 820 -14.54 1.42 -37.79
CA HIS A 820 -13.41 1.93 -38.58
C HIS A 820 -13.68 3.30 -39.24
N GLY A 821 -14.93 3.77 -39.15
CA GLY A 821 -15.35 5.06 -39.72
C GLY A 821 -15.63 5.00 -41.23
N THR A 822 -16.17 6.12 -41.76
CA THR A 822 -16.60 6.26 -43.17
C THR A 822 -15.58 7.01 -44.03
N GLY A 823 -14.33 7.26 -43.59
CA GLY A 823 -13.32 8.06 -44.28
C GLY A 823 -13.00 7.59 -45.71
N THR A 824 -11.73 7.46 -46.09
CA THR A 824 -11.32 7.02 -47.44
C THR A 824 -11.64 5.56 -47.76
N GLY A 825 -12.15 4.79 -46.80
CA GLY A 825 -12.44 3.36 -46.94
C GLY A 825 -11.24 2.43 -46.80
N ALA A 826 -10.01 2.94 -46.65
CA ALA A 826 -8.78 2.13 -46.57
C ALA A 826 -8.77 1.17 -45.37
N LEU A 827 -9.18 1.62 -44.18
CA LEU A 827 -9.29 0.77 -43.00
C LEU A 827 -10.32 -0.34 -43.17
N ARG A 828 -11.47 -0.01 -43.73
CA ARG A 828 -12.55 -0.99 -44.04
C ARG A 828 -12.06 -2.08 -44.99
N GLU A 829 -11.33 -1.72 -46.01
CA GLU A 829 -10.83 -2.65 -47.02
C GLU A 829 -9.73 -3.55 -46.44
N SER A 830 -8.77 -3.00 -45.69
CA SER A 830 -7.72 -3.76 -45.03
C SER A 830 -8.28 -4.74 -44.01
N ILE A 831 -9.23 -4.32 -43.17
CA ILE A 831 -9.88 -5.16 -42.15
C ILE A 831 -10.67 -6.29 -42.83
N ARG A 832 -11.44 -6.02 -43.87
CA ARG A 832 -12.21 -7.03 -44.61
C ARG A 832 -11.33 -8.04 -45.34
N THR A 833 -10.23 -7.60 -45.91
CA THR A 833 -9.22 -8.47 -46.52
C THR A 833 -8.65 -9.45 -45.48
N TYR A 834 -8.34 -8.96 -44.27
CA TYR A 834 -7.91 -9.80 -43.14
C TYR A 834 -9.00 -10.80 -42.73
N LEU A 835 -10.24 -10.32 -42.48
CA LEU A 835 -11.36 -11.15 -42.01
C LEU A 835 -11.71 -12.28 -42.99
N SER A 836 -11.53 -12.07 -44.32
CA SER A 836 -11.77 -13.11 -45.34
C SER A 836 -10.81 -14.30 -45.25
N GLY A 837 -9.64 -14.14 -44.58
CA GLY A 837 -8.65 -15.19 -44.36
C GLY A 837 -8.72 -15.88 -43.00
N VAL A 838 -9.57 -15.41 -42.05
CA VAL A 838 -9.64 -15.93 -40.69
C VAL A 838 -10.56 -17.14 -40.60
N ARG A 839 -10.02 -18.28 -40.07
CA ARG A 839 -10.82 -19.48 -39.81
C ARG A 839 -11.66 -19.23 -38.55
N GLY A 840 -12.99 -19.44 -38.64
CA GLY A 840 -13.95 -19.19 -37.55
C GLY A 840 -14.79 -17.91 -37.74
N VAL A 841 -14.52 -17.10 -38.80
CA VAL A 841 -15.42 -16.05 -39.23
C VAL A 841 -16.34 -16.62 -40.32
N GLN A 842 -17.66 -16.60 -40.01
CA GLN A 842 -18.66 -17.14 -40.92
C GLN A 842 -19.08 -16.11 -41.94
N HIS A 843 -19.39 -14.89 -41.50
CA HIS A 843 -19.84 -13.81 -42.36
C HIS A 843 -19.47 -12.45 -41.78
N PHE A 844 -19.28 -11.43 -42.66
CA PHE A 844 -19.15 -10.05 -42.24
C PHE A 844 -19.91 -9.13 -43.19
N ARG A 845 -20.55 -8.09 -42.60
CA ARG A 845 -21.39 -7.15 -43.34
C ARG A 845 -21.29 -5.74 -42.76
N ASP A 846 -21.80 -4.74 -43.52
CA ASP A 846 -21.97 -3.41 -42.92
C ASP A 846 -23.12 -3.43 -41.92
N GLU A 847 -23.03 -2.56 -40.91
CA GLU A 847 -24.09 -2.31 -39.94
C GLU A 847 -25.29 -1.60 -40.60
N ASP A 848 -26.47 -1.68 -39.98
CA ASP A 848 -27.66 -0.95 -40.41
C ASP A 848 -27.37 0.57 -40.45
N VAL A 849 -27.90 1.26 -41.48
CA VAL A 849 -27.69 2.70 -41.68
C VAL A 849 -28.08 3.53 -40.44
N ARG A 850 -29.03 3.07 -39.64
CA ARG A 850 -29.49 3.72 -38.40
C ARG A 850 -28.49 3.60 -37.26
N PHE A 851 -27.54 2.63 -37.30
CA PHE A 851 -26.60 2.34 -36.23
C PHE A 851 -25.14 2.54 -36.64
N GLY A 852 -24.86 3.23 -37.74
CA GLY A 852 -23.52 3.59 -38.19
C GLY A 852 -23.17 3.17 -39.63
N GLY A 853 -23.96 2.36 -40.26
CA GLY A 853 -23.87 2.00 -41.68
C GLY A 853 -22.49 1.50 -42.12
N ALA A 854 -21.98 1.98 -43.22
CA ALA A 854 -20.69 1.60 -43.83
C ALA A 854 -19.45 1.98 -43.00
N GLY A 855 -19.61 2.66 -41.83
CA GLY A 855 -18.55 2.98 -40.91
C GLY A 855 -18.23 1.89 -39.90
N ILE A 856 -19.09 0.83 -39.84
CA ILE A 856 -18.97 -0.28 -38.90
C ILE A 856 -19.08 -1.58 -39.67
N THR A 857 -18.19 -2.52 -39.43
CA THR A 857 -18.28 -3.90 -39.93
C THR A 857 -18.72 -4.83 -38.79
N VAL A 858 -19.85 -5.51 -38.99
CA VAL A 858 -20.34 -6.57 -38.10
C VAL A 858 -19.75 -7.89 -38.57
N VAL A 859 -19.16 -8.66 -37.68
CA VAL A 859 -18.55 -9.97 -37.93
C VAL A 859 -19.32 -11.03 -37.18
N GLU A 860 -19.80 -12.05 -37.92
CA GLU A 860 -20.50 -13.23 -37.38
C GLU A 860 -19.51 -14.40 -37.37
N MET A 861 -19.40 -15.09 -36.21
CA MET A 861 -18.44 -16.16 -35.97
C MET A 861 -19.15 -17.49 -35.79
N GLU A 862 -18.45 -18.63 -36.10
CA GLU A 862 -18.97 -19.98 -35.99
C GLU A 862 -19.30 -20.37 -34.52
#